data_81649bb3f63be68be405197ba43bcd5b
#
_entry.id   81649bb3f63be68be405197ba43bcd5b
#
_cell.length_a   1.000
_cell.length_b   1.000
_cell.length_c   1.000
_cell.angle_alpha   90.00
_cell.angle_beta   90.00
_cell.angle_gamma   90.00
#
_symmetry.space_group_name_H-M   'P 1'
#
loop_
_entity.id
_entity.type
_entity.pdbx_description
1 polymer ?
#
loop_
_entity_poly.entity_id
_entity_poly.type
_entity_poly.pdbx_seq_one_letter_code
_entity_poly.pdbx_strand_id
1 'polypeptide(L)'
;ALKEKMESLSDQALAAKTVEFRQRLAEGATLEDLLVEAFAVVREADKRVLGMFPYDVQVMGGIVIHQGNVAEMNTGEGKTLTATMPVYLNALTGKGTMLITTNDYLAKRDAEEMGQVYRFLGLTIGVPFTDDPQKEFTPQEKKNIYASDIIYTTNGHLGFDYLNDNLASNEEGKFLKPFNYVIIDEIDDILLDSAQTPLIIAGSPRVQSNHYGIIDTLVTTLVEGEDYIFKEEKDEVWLTTKGSKAAESFLGIDHFYNEENAPFARHLVYAIRAHKLYTKDKDYVIRGNEMVLVDKGTGRLMEMTKLQGGLHQAIEAKEHVKLSPETRAMASITYQSLFKMFNKVSGMTGTGKVAEKELLETYNMSVVRIPTNRPRQRIDYPDNLYVTLPEKVYASLEYIKEYHAKGNPLLVFVGSVEMSQLYSSLLLREGIAHNVLNANNAAREAQIISESGQMGAVTVATSMAGRGTDIKLGKGVAELGGLIVIGTERMESQRIDLQIRGRSGRQGDPGMSKFFVSLEDDVIKKFGPSWVHKKYKDYQVQDMTQPEVLEGRKYRKLVEKAQHASDSAGRSARRQTLEYAESMNIQRDMVYKERDRLIDGSRDLEDVVEKIIASYIGQVTSSSYESRELLFHFIVTNISFHIKEVP
;
A
#
# COMPACT_ATOMS: atom_id res chain seq x y z
N ALA A 1 17.07 -22.45 28.59
CA ALA A 1 17.35 -22.51 30.02
C ALA A 1 16.05 -22.41 30.87
N LEU A 2 15.08 -21.56 30.46
CA LEU A 2 13.83 -21.38 31.24
C LEU A 2 12.68 -22.31 30.81
N LYS A 3 12.86 -23.18 29.82
CA LYS A 3 11.80 -24.02 29.27
C LYS A 3 11.15 -24.89 30.36
N GLU A 4 11.95 -25.69 31.07
CA GLU A 4 11.46 -26.60 32.14
C GLU A 4 10.76 -25.82 33.26
N LYS A 5 11.27 -24.64 33.64
CA LYS A 5 10.66 -23.78 34.64
C LYS A 5 9.27 -23.32 34.18
N MET A 6 9.08 -22.91 32.93
CA MET A 6 7.77 -22.48 32.41
C MET A 6 6.82 -23.66 32.23
N GLU A 7 7.29 -24.80 31.78
CA GLU A 7 6.50 -26.04 31.67
C GLU A 7 5.96 -26.52 33.02
N SER A 8 6.69 -26.28 34.10
CA SER A 8 6.26 -26.69 35.46
C SER A 8 5.17 -25.80 36.06
N LEU A 9 4.92 -24.62 35.51
CA LEU A 9 3.90 -23.70 36.01
C LEU A 9 2.50 -24.18 35.61
N SER A 10 1.52 -24.01 36.52
CA SER A 10 0.11 -24.15 36.15
C SER A 10 -0.31 -23.02 35.19
N ASP A 11 -1.44 -23.19 34.48
CA ASP A 11 -1.98 -22.16 33.60
C ASP A 11 -2.21 -20.84 34.32
N GLN A 12 -2.75 -20.89 35.53
CA GLN A 12 -2.94 -19.70 36.37
C GLN A 12 -1.62 -19.05 36.78
N ALA A 13 -0.61 -19.84 37.12
CA ALA A 13 0.71 -19.32 37.49
C ALA A 13 1.44 -18.71 36.28
N LEU A 14 1.27 -19.30 35.10
CA LEU A 14 1.83 -18.75 33.83
C LEU A 14 1.15 -17.43 33.47
N ALA A 15 -0.18 -17.35 33.53
CA ALA A 15 -0.94 -16.13 33.29
C ALA A 15 -0.61 -15.01 34.30
N ALA A 16 -0.41 -15.36 35.58
CA ALA A 16 -0.05 -14.43 36.66
C ALA A 16 1.31 -13.74 36.41
N LYS A 17 2.19 -14.29 35.54
CA LYS A 17 3.44 -13.66 35.16
C LYS A 17 3.24 -12.29 34.52
N THR A 18 2.14 -12.05 33.82
CA THR A 18 1.81 -10.73 33.26
C THR A 18 1.68 -9.67 34.37
N VAL A 19 1.02 -9.99 35.45
CA VAL A 19 0.86 -9.09 36.61
C VAL A 19 2.22 -8.85 37.28
N GLU A 20 3.01 -9.90 37.49
CA GLU A 20 4.36 -9.80 38.04
C GLU A 20 5.25 -8.89 37.17
N PHE A 21 5.24 -9.05 35.86
CA PHE A 21 6.05 -8.22 34.94
C PHE A 21 5.60 -6.76 34.94
N ARG A 22 4.30 -6.50 34.97
CA ARG A 22 3.77 -5.13 35.09
C ARG A 22 4.18 -4.47 36.40
N GLN A 23 4.18 -5.22 37.51
CA GLN A 23 4.65 -4.71 38.78
C GLN A 23 6.15 -4.38 38.73
N ARG A 24 6.98 -5.27 38.20
CA ARG A 24 8.43 -5.02 38.02
C ARG A 24 8.71 -3.79 37.17
N LEU A 25 7.94 -3.56 36.08
CA LEU A 25 8.02 -2.34 35.27
C LEU A 25 7.66 -1.09 36.08
N ALA A 26 6.63 -1.16 36.93
CA ALA A 26 6.25 -0.05 37.82
C ALA A 26 7.32 0.22 38.90
N GLU A 27 8.07 -0.79 39.31
CA GLU A 27 9.22 -0.70 40.24
C GLU A 27 10.52 -0.23 39.57
N GLY A 28 10.50 0.01 38.24
CA GLY A 28 11.62 0.60 37.48
C GLY A 28 12.45 -0.39 36.65
N ALA A 29 12.03 -1.65 36.52
CA ALA A 29 12.64 -2.56 35.54
C ALA A 29 12.37 -2.11 34.11
N THR A 30 13.26 -2.44 33.20
CA THR A 30 13.14 -2.16 31.77
C THR A 30 12.53 -3.36 31.02
N LEU A 31 12.07 -3.13 29.79
CA LEU A 31 11.62 -4.25 28.92
C LEU A 31 12.77 -5.21 28.59
N GLU A 32 14.00 -4.72 28.49
CA GLU A 32 15.19 -5.56 28.28
C GLU A 32 15.46 -6.50 29.47
N ASP A 33 15.22 -6.06 30.71
CA ASP A 33 15.34 -6.90 31.91
C ASP A 33 14.31 -8.03 31.93
N LEU A 34 13.14 -7.81 31.29
CA LEU A 34 12.04 -8.79 31.23
C LEU A 34 12.11 -9.68 29.97
N LEU A 35 12.87 -9.30 28.94
CA LEU A 35 12.83 -9.91 27.60
C LEU A 35 12.94 -11.42 27.65
N VAL A 36 13.96 -11.95 28.33
CA VAL A 36 14.25 -13.38 28.34
C VAL A 36 13.13 -14.18 29.03
N GLU A 37 12.61 -13.66 30.16
CA GLU A 37 11.56 -14.32 30.92
C GLU A 37 10.21 -14.20 30.22
N ALA A 38 9.88 -13.02 29.70
CA ALA A 38 8.64 -12.78 28.96
C ALA A 38 8.56 -13.64 27.68
N PHE A 39 9.65 -13.74 26.91
CA PHE A 39 9.69 -14.61 25.73
C PHE A 39 9.53 -16.09 26.11
N ALA A 40 10.09 -16.53 27.23
CA ALA A 40 9.91 -17.88 27.70
C ALA A 40 8.43 -18.17 28.11
N VAL A 41 7.76 -17.21 28.73
CA VAL A 41 6.33 -17.27 29.06
C VAL A 41 5.48 -17.40 27.80
N VAL A 42 5.72 -16.55 26.79
CA VAL A 42 4.96 -16.59 25.52
C VAL A 42 5.19 -17.89 24.78
N ARG A 43 6.43 -18.37 24.67
CA ARG A 43 6.74 -19.66 24.01
C ARG A 43 5.96 -20.83 24.64
N GLU A 44 5.84 -20.84 25.95
CA GLU A 44 5.06 -21.88 26.66
C GLU A 44 3.55 -21.67 26.47
N ALA A 45 3.08 -20.41 26.45
CA ALA A 45 1.68 -20.09 26.18
C ALA A 45 1.29 -20.47 24.74
N ASP A 46 2.13 -20.16 23.73
CA ASP A 46 1.94 -20.57 22.34
C ASP A 46 1.81 -22.10 22.22
N LYS A 47 2.65 -22.85 22.94
CA LYS A 47 2.58 -24.31 22.98
C LYS A 47 1.26 -24.81 23.56
N ARG A 48 0.81 -24.24 24.68
CA ARG A 48 -0.40 -24.69 25.37
C ARG A 48 -1.68 -24.33 24.62
N VAL A 49 -1.72 -23.11 24.07
CA VAL A 49 -2.93 -22.55 23.46
C VAL A 49 -3.04 -22.94 21.98
N LEU A 50 -1.93 -22.85 21.23
CA LEU A 50 -1.91 -23.07 19.78
C LEU A 50 -1.34 -24.45 19.39
N GLY A 51 -0.72 -25.18 20.32
CA GLY A 51 0.02 -26.40 20.02
C GLY A 51 1.34 -26.16 19.29
N MET A 52 1.79 -24.92 19.20
CA MET A 52 2.99 -24.50 18.46
C MET A 52 4.04 -23.94 19.40
N PHE A 53 5.22 -24.56 19.44
CA PHE A 53 6.35 -24.05 20.23
C PHE A 53 7.32 -23.30 19.31
N PRO A 54 7.48 -21.98 19.46
CA PRO A 54 8.35 -21.19 18.58
C PRO A 54 9.78 -21.71 18.53
N TYR A 55 10.33 -21.83 17.31
CA TYR A 55 11.73 -22.25 17.09
C TYR A 55 12.71 -21.18 17.56
N ASP A 56 13.96 -21.57 17.79
CA ASP A 56 14.99 -20.62 18.23
C ASP A 56 15.25 -19.51 17.20
N VAL A 57 15.14 -19.82 15.89
CA VAL A 57 15.22 -18.80 14.84
C VAL A 57 14.08 -17.79 14.91
N GLN A 58 12.88 -18.24 15.34
CA GLN A 58 11.74 -17.32 15.54
C GLN A 58 11.97 -16.44 16.78
N VAL A 59 12.61 -16.96 17.83
CA VAL A 59 13.03 -16.14 18.99
C VAL A 59 14.02 -15.07 18.57
N MET A 60 14.99 -15.41 17.70
CA MET A 60 15.94 -14.42 17.14
C MET A 60 15.18 -13.33 16.37
N GLY A 61 14.21 -13.71 15.54
CA GLY A 61 13.34 -12.76 14.83
C GLY A 61 12.57 -11.85 15.79
N GLY A 62 11.98 -12.41 16.84
CA GLY A 62 11.27 -11.66 17.88
C GLY A 62 12.15 -10.64 18.60
N ILE A 63 13.41 -10.98 18.89
CA ILE A 63 14.39 -10.04 19.50
C ILE A 63 14.67 -8.88 18.54
N VAL A 64 14.94 -9.17 17.27
CA VAL A 64 15.20 -8.13 16.24
C VAL A 64 14.00 -7.17 16.13
N ILE A 65 12.78 -7.70 16.11
CA ILE A 65 11.54 -6.91 16.07
C ILE A 65 11.41 -6.07 17.33
N HIS A 66 11.66 -6.65 18.51
CA HIS A 66 11.62 -5.89 19.77
C HIS A 66 12.61 -4.72 19.79
N GLN A 67 13.79 -4.89 19.19
CA GLN A 67 14.82 -3.86 19.09
C GLN A 67 14.51 -2.72 18.10
N GLY A 68 13.34 -2.70 17.47
CA GLY A 68 12.97 -1.65 16.51
C GLY A 68 13.58 -1.83 15.11
N ASN A 69 13.91 -3.06 14.74
CA ASN A 69 14.48 -3.40 13.44
C ASN A 69 13.53 -4.27 12.60
N VAL A 70 13.92 -4.55 11.38
CA VAL A 70 13.19 -5.41 10.45
C VAL A 70 13.79 -6.83 10.49
N ALA A 71 12.98 -7.82 10.88
CA ALA A 71 13.35 -9.22 10.75
C ALA A 71 13.02 -9.71 9.34
N GLU A 72 14.05 -9.98 8.53
CA GLU A 72 13.85 -10.67 7.24
C GLU A 72 13.77 -12.16 7.49
N MET A 73 12.54 -12.68 7.45
CA MET A 73 12.22 -14.10 7.60
C MET A 73 11.56 -14.58 6.32
N ASN A 74 12.07 -15.66 5.73
CA ASN A 74 11.49 -16.23 4.52
C ASN A 74 9.98 -16.50 4.68
N THR A 75 9.24 -16.42 3.59
CA THR A 75 7.81 -16.74 3.59
C THR A 75 7.60 -18.18 4.06
N GLY A 76 6.64 -18.40 4.95
CA GLY A 76 6.38 -19.71 5.55
C GLY A 76 7.19 -20.05 6.81
N GLU A 77 8.13 -19.19 7.25
CA GLU A 77 8.92 -19.42 8.49
C GLU A 77 8.17 -19.01 9.78
N GLY A 78 6.86 -18.72 9.70
CA GLY A 78 6.03 -18.44 10.87
C GLY A 78 6.22 -17.04 11.46
N LYS A 79 6.25 -16.01 10.62
CA LYS A 79 6.33 -14.61 11.05
C LYS A 79 5.25 -14.24 12.07
N THR A 80 3.99 -14.68 11.86
CA THR A 80 2.86 -14.41 12.74
C THR A 80 3.10 -14.95 14.16
N LEU A 81 3.62 -16.17 14.28
CA LEU A 81 3.98 -16.76 15.58
C LEU A 81 5.20 -16.04 16.21
N THR A 82 6.18 -15.63 15.38
CA THR A 82 7.33 -14.86 15.85
C THR A 82 6.91 -13.55 16.50
N ALA A 83 5.90 -12.88 15.95
CA ALA A 83 5.40 -11.60 16.44
C ALA A 83 4.74 -11.70 17.83
N THR A 84 4.27 -12.89 18.27
CA THR A 84 3.62 -13.05 19.58
C THR A 84 4.52 -12.59 20.72
N MET A 85 5.80 -12.91 20.64
CA MET A 85 6.79 -12.60 21.68
C MET A 85 7.03 -11.08 21.87
N PRO A 86 7.43 -10.32 20.83
CA PRO A 86 7.62 -8.87 20.98
C PRO A 86 6.32 -8.10 21.20
N VAL A 87 5.17 -8.56 20.66
CA VAL A 87 3.86 -7.97 20.95
C VAL A 87 3.55 -8.06 22.43
N TYR A 88 3.64 -9.25 23.02
CA TYR A 88 3.40 -9.45 24.44
C TYR A 88 4.30 -8.57 25.32
N LEU A 89 5.61 -8.64 25.08
CA LEU A 89 6.59 -7.89 25.89
C LEU A 89 6.30 -6.38 25.88
N ASN A 90 6.02 -5.81 24.72
CA ASN A 90 5.76 -4.38 24.62
C ASN A 90 4.38 -3.97 25.14
N ALA A 91 3.38 -4.87 25.05
CA ALA A 91 2.04 -4.65 25.60
C ALA A 91 2.02 -4.58 27.15
N LEU A 92 3.02 -5.16 27.82
CA LEU A 92 3.17 -5.06 29.28
C LEU A 92 3.23 -3.61 29.79
N THR A 93 3.70 -2.68 28.96
CA THR A 93 3.79 -1.25 29.32
C THR A 93 2.43 -0.57 29.51
N GLY A 94 1.33 -1.15 28.99
CA GLY A 94 0.00 -0.55 28.99
C GLY A 94 -0.14 0.69 28.10
N LYS A 95 0.91 1.06 27.33
CA LYS A 95 0.93 2.24 26.44
C LYS A 95 0.33 1.97 25.07
N GLY A 96 -0.13 0.73 24.81
CA GLY A 96 -0.64 0.28 23.51
C GLY A 96 0.45 -0.25 22.59
N THR A 97 0.20 -1.44 22.04
CA THR A 97 1.04 -2.08 21.02
C THR A 97 0.15 -2.38 19.81
N MET A 98 0.59 -2.00 18.63
CA MET A 98 -0.17 -2.23 17.39
C MET A 98 0.55 -3.24 16.50
N LEU A 99 -0.21 -4.13 15.88
CA LEU A 99 0.26 -4.97 14.79
C LEU A 99 -0.52 -4.60 13.52
N ILE A 100 0.21 -4.18 12.50
CA ILE A 100 -0.34 -3.71 11.23
C ILE A 100 -0.08 -4.76 10.16
N THR A 101 -1.12 -5.10 9.40
CA THR A 101 -1.02 -5.99 8.25
C THR A 101 -1.64 -5.33 7.00
N THR A 102 -1.53 -6.00 5.86
CA THR A 102 -1.87 -5.43 4.56
C THR A 102 -3.36 -5.46 4.22
N ASN A 103 -4.17 -6.28 4.90
CA ASN A 103 -5.61 -6.37 4.63
C ASN A 103 -6.41 -6.82 5.87
N ASP A 104 -7.72 -6.56 5.82
CA ASP A 104 -8.65 -6.80 6.93
C ASP A 104 -8.77 -8.27 7.32
N TYR A 105 -8.77 -9.16 6.33
CA TYR A 105 -8.84 -10.60 6.56
C TYR A 105 -7.67 -11.10 7.41
N LEU A 106 -6.44 -10.70 7.05
CA LEU A 106 -5.24 -11.07 7.80
C LEU A 106 -5.26 -10.49 9.21
N ALA A 107 -5.63 -9.22 9.36
CA ALA A 107 -5.70 -8.58 10.67
C ALA A 107 -6.68 -9.28 11.62
N LYS A 108 -7.86 -9.68 11.13
CA LYS A 108 -8.84 -10.42 11.91
C LYS A 108 -8.41 -11.83 12.23
N ARG A 109 -7.95 -12.58 11.22
CA ARG A 109 -7.43 -13.94 11.40
C ARG A 109 -6.35 -13.96 12.48
N ASP A 110 -5.36 -13.08 12.36
CA ASP A 110 -4.23 -13.06 13.29
C ASP A 110 -4.65 -12.58 14.69
N ALA A 111 -5.61 -11.66 14.79
CA ALA A 111 -6.20 -11.24 16.06
C ALA A 111 -7.01 -12.37 16.71
N GLU A 112 -7.68 -13.21 15.94
CA GLU A 112 -8.43 -14.37 16.44
C GLU A 112 -7.49 -15.50 16.86
N GLU A 113 -6.56 -15.88 16.01
CA GLU A 113 -5.64 -17.00 16.26
C GLU A 113 -4.63 -16.66 17.35
N MET A 114 -3.82 -15.63 17.17
CA MET A 114 -2.78 -15.24 18.15
C MET A 114 -3.38 -14.59 19.39
N GLY A 115 -4.54 -13.96 19.24
CA GLY A 115 -5.28 -13.35 20.32
C GLY A 115 -5.65 -14.30 21.45
N GLN A 116 -5.80 -15.60 21.16
CA GLN A 116 -6.04 -16.61 22.20
C GLN A 116 -4.88 -16.66 23.20
N VAL A 117 -3.63 -16.55 22.73
CA VAL A 117 -2.43 -16.54 23.58
C VAL A 117 -2.41 -15.32 24.48
N TYR A 118 -2.69 -14.14 23.94
CA TYR A 118 -2.69 -12.91 24.72
C TYR A 118 -3.80 -12.88 25.76
N ARG A 119 -5.02 -13.34 25.40
CA ARG A 119 -6.13 -13.46 26.37
C ARG A 119 -5.82 -14.46 27.46
N PHE A 120 -5.19 -15.61 27.13
CA PHE A 120 -4.71 -16.57 28.09
C PHE A 120 -3.72 -15.94 29.09
N LEU A 121 -2.86 -15.04 28.61
CA LEU A 121 -1.91 -14.29 29.44
C LEU A 121 -2.52 -13.04 30.11
N GLY A 122 -3.84 -12.81 29.99
CA GLY A 122 -4.54 -11.71 30.65
C GLY A 122 -4.45 -10.35 29.97
N LEU A 123 -4.12 -10.28 28.65
CA LEU A 123 -4.10 -9.06 27.88
C LEU A 123 -5.37 -8.89 27.04
N THR A 124 -5.74 -7.63 26.79
CA THR A 124 -6.89 -7.25 25.95
C THR A 124 -6.49 -6.99 24.52
N ILE A 125 -7.42 -7.29 23.57
CA ILE A 125 -7.18 -7.17 22.13
C ILE A 125 -8.31 -6.40 21.51
N GLY A 126 -7.97 -5.45 20.63
CA GLY A 126 -8.89 -4.65 19.84
C GLY A 126 -8.67 -4.79 18.34
N VAL A 127 -9.77 -4.77 17.57
CA VAL A 127 -9.80 -4.66 16.11
C VAL A 127 -10.76 -3.54 15.75
N PRO A 128 -10.28 -2.39 15.19
CA PRO A 128 -11.09 -1.17 15.02
C PRO A 128 -11.93 -1.13 13.74
N PHE A 129 -12.22 -2.28 13.12
CA PHE A 129 -13.07 -2.40 11.93
C PHE A 129 -13.90 -3.70 11.95
N THR A 130 -14.91 -3.77 11.10
CA THR A 130 -15.87 -4.87 11.00
C THR A 130 -16.11 -5.27 9.56
N ASP A 131 -16.54 -6.54 9.31
CA ASP A 131 -16.96 -7.02 7.99
C ASP A 131 -18.40 -6.63 7.65
N ASP A 132 -19.15 -6.14 8.63
CA ASP A 132 -20.52 -5.68 8.41
C ASP A 132 -20.49 -4.30 7.75
N PRO A 133 -20.87 -4.18 6.46
CA PRO A 133 -20.85 -2.90 5.75
C PRO A 133 -21.85 -1.87 6.30
N GLN A 134 -22.80 -2.31 7.13
CA GLN A 134 -23.84 -1.44 7.72
C GLN A 134 -23.44 -0.95 9.11
N LYS A 135 -22.37 -1.51 9.69
CA LYS A 135 -21.91 -1.16 11.04
C LYS A 135 -20.73 -0.20 10.99
N GLU A 136 -20.95 1.03 11.38
CA GLU A 136 -19.89 1.99 11.70
C GLU A 136 -19.72 2.06 13.22
N PHE A 137 -18.46 2.05 13.66
CA PHE A 137 -18.17 2.24 15.09
C PHE A 137 -18.30 3.71 15.46
N THR A 138 -18.99 3.97 16.56
CA THR A 138 -19.02 5.29 17.19
C THR A 138 -17.63 5.66 17.73
N PRO A 139 -17.32 6.96 17.94
CA PRO A 139 -16.07 7.38 18.57
C PRO A 139 -15.82 6.71 19.92
N GLN A 140 -16.88 6.51 20.73
CA GLN A 140 -16.76 5.85 22.03
C GLN A 140 -16.42 4.36 21.90
N GLU A 141 -17.00 3.63 20.92
CA GLU A 141 -16.65 2.24 20.65
C GLU A 141 -15.20 2.14 20.16
N LYS A 142 -14.77 3.03 19.26
CA LYS A 142 -13.36 3.11 18.82
C LYS A 142 -12.43 3.42 19.99
N LYS A 143 -12.79 4.34 20.86
CA LYS A 143 -12.02 4.68 22.09
C LYS A 143 -11.82 3.45 22.98
N ASN A 144 -12.87 2.65 23.16
CA ASN A 144 -12.79 1.39 23.93
C ASN A 144 -11.91 0.36 23.25
N ILE A 145 -11.99 0.22 21.92
CA ILE A 145 -11.15 -0.69 21.14
C ILE A 145 -9.68 -0.28 21.23
N TYR A 146 -9.36 1.00 20.98
CA TYR A 146 -7.99 1.54 21.06
C TYR A 146 -7.46 1.62 22.49
N ALA A 147 -8.33 1.43 23.50
CA ALA A 147 -7.91 1.29 24.89
C ALA A 147 -7.29 -0.07 25.20
N SER A 148 -7.46 -1.08 24.34
CA SER A 148 -6.88 -2.42 24.51
C SER A 148 -5.36 -2.39 24.56
N ASP A 149 -4.77 -3.42 25.16
CA ASP A 149 -3.31 -3.57 25.27
C ASP A 149 -2.66 -3.80 23.89
N ILE A 150 -3.36 -4.55 23.03
CA ILE A 150 -2.90 -4.94 21.71
C ILE A 150 -3.99 -4.62 20.67
N ILE A 151 -3.59 -3.94 19.58
CA ILE A 151 -4.47 -3.59 18.48
C ILE A 151 -3.99 -4.27 17.21
N TYR A 152 -4.88 -5.00 16.55
CA TYR A 152 -4.67 -5.52 15.20
C TYR A 152 -5.46 -4.68 14.20
N THR A 153 -4.78 -4.10 13.23
CA THR A 153 -5.43 -3.25 12.21
C THR A 153 -4.65 -3.26 10.89
N THR A 154 -5.13 -2.52 9.91
CA THR A 154 -4.42 -2.30 8.65
C THR A 154 -3.85 -0.88 8.59
N ASN A 155 -2.87 -0.68 7.71
CA ASN A 155 -2.29 0.64 7.44
C ASN A 155 -3.36 1.66 7.00
N GLY A 156 -4.34 1.22 6.19
CA GLY A 156 -5.44 2.07 5.72
C GLY A 156 -6.35 2.49 6.87
N HIS A 157 -6.86 1.54 7.66
CA HIS A 157 -7.73 1.85 8.79
C HIS A 157 -7.05 2.76 9.81
N LEU A 158 -5.82 2.46 10.20
CA LEU A 158 -5.08 3.32 11.13
C LEU A 158 -4.91 4.74 10.59
N GLY A 159 -4.56 4.87 9.32
CA GLY A 159 -4.36 6.18 8.70
C GLY A 159 -5.64 7.00 8.61
N PHE A 160 -6.75 6.39 8.21
CA PHE A 160 -8.05 7.08 8.21
C PHE A 160 -8.56 7.37 9.62
N ASP A 161 -8.35 6.48 10.56
CA ASP A 161 -8.69 6.72 11.96
C ASP A 161 -7.89 7.89 12.53
N TYR A 162 -6.59 7.99 12.21
CA TYR A 162 -5.78 9.13 12.59
C TYR A 162 -6.32 10.46 12.00
N LEU A 163 -6.68 10.46 10.73
CA LEU A 163 -7.23 11.65 10.09
C LEU A 163 -8.59 12.04 10.69
N ASN A 164 -9.47 11.07 10.93
CA ASN A 164 -10.78 11.30 11.53
C ASN A 164 -10.68 11.78 12.98
N ASP A 165 -9.81 11.22 13.77
CA ASP A 165 -9.52 11.64 15.15
C ASP A 165 -9.09 13.12 15.19
N ASN A 166 -8.25 13.53 14.24
CA ASN A 166 -7.82 14.91 14.10
C ASN A 166 -8.84 15.84 13.44
N LEU A 167 -9.91 15.34 12.85
CA LEU A 167 -11.05 16.13 12.37
C LEU A 167 -12.15 16.27 13.44
N ALA A 168 -12.05 15.61 14.58
CA ALA A 168 -13.01 15.71 15.67
C ALA A 168 -13.15 17.17 16.16
N SER A 169 -14.36 17.65 16.39
CA SER A 169 -14.66 19.02 16.84
C SER A 169 -14.64 19.20 18.36
N ASN A 170 -14.61 18.10 19.11
CA ASN A 170 -14.63 18.06 20.58
C ASN A 170 -13.85 16.85 21.09
N GLU A 171 -13.63 16.78 22.39
CA GLU A 171 -12.91 15.69 23.05
C GLU A 171 -13.65 14.35 22.96
N GLU A 172 -14.98 14.35 22.92
CA GLU A 172 -15.79 13.13 22.78
C GLU A 172 -15.60 12.46 21.44
N GLY A 173 -15.27 13.22 20.40
CA GLY A 173 -14.96 12.70 19.06
C GLY A 173 -13.56 12.10 18.93
N LYS A 174 -12.67 12.35 19.89
CA LYS A 174 -11.31 11.81 19.91
C LYS A 174 -11.27 10.40 20.52
N PHE A 175 -10.54 9.49 19.88
CA PHE A 175 -10.49 8.09 20.30
C PHE A 175 -9.09 7.46 20.25
N LEU A 176 -8.11 8.10 19.60
CA LEU A 176 -6.76 7.57 19.53
C LEU A 176 -5.94 7.93 20.77
N LYS A 177 -5.11 6.98 21.21
CA LYS A 177 -4.06 7.23 22.19
C LYS A 177 -2.77 7.64 21.49
N PRO A 178 -1.82 8.26 22.19
CA PRO A 178 -0.48 8.50 21.66
C PRO A 178 0.16 7.21 21.16
N PHE A 179 0.78 7.26 19.99
CA PHE A 179 1.38 6.10 19.35
C PHE A 179 2.67 5.67 20.05
N ASN A 180 2.71 4.44 20.54
CA ASN A 180 3.84 3.93 21.31
C ASN A 180 4.68 2.94 20.50
N TYR A 181 4.18 1.75 20.22
CA TYR A 181 4.92 0.72 19.51
C TYR A 181 4.08 0.09 18.42
N VAL A 182 4.69 -0.10 17.26
CA VAL A 182 4.06 -0.76 16.13
C VAL A 182 4.98 -1.83 15.53
N ILE A 183 4.40 -2.97 15.23
CA ILE A 183 4.98 -4.02 14.39
C ILE A 183 4.23 -4.02 13.07
N ILE A 184 4.97 -3.94 11.95
CA ILE A 184 4.40 -3.93 10.61
C ILE A 184 4.72 -5.27 9.95
N ASP A 185 3.69 -6.08 9.69
CA ASP A 185 3.84 -7.29 8.87
C ASP A 185 3.85 -6.93 7.39
N GLU A 186 4.68 -7.61 6.62
CA GLU A 186 4.99 -7.27 5.22
C GLU A 186 5.37 -5.78 5.08
N ILE A 187 6.31 -5.35 5.92
CA ILE A 187 6.71 -3.95 6.06
C ILE A 187 7.16 -3.30 4.75
N ASP A 188 7.74 -4.06 3.85
CA ASP A 188 8.15 -3.60 2.52
C ASP A 188 6.97 -3.26 1.61
N ASP A 189 5.81 -3.94 1.77
CA ASP A 189 4.59 -3.54 1.09
C ASP A 189 4.05 -2.21 1.63
N ILE A 190 3.90 -2.14 2.94
CA ILE A 190 3.24 -1.00 3.59
C ILE A 190 4.08 0.26 3.48
N LEU A 191 5.40 0.17 3.77
CA LEU A 191 6.26 1.35 3.81
C LEU A 191 6.90 1.71 2.46
N LEU A 192 6.85 0.83 1.46
CA LEU A 192 7.42 1.10 0.14
C LEU A 192 6.35 1.08 -0.95
N ASP A 193 5.62 -0.02 -1.14
CA ASP A 193 4.68 -0.13 -2.26
C ASP A 193 3.43 0.74 -2.05
N SER A 194 2.80 0.65 -0.89
CA SER A 194 1.63 1.47 -0.52
C SER A 194 1.97 2.93 -0.19
N ALA A 195 3.25 3.24 0.09
CA ALA A 195 3.68 4.57 0.53
C ALA A 195 3.96 5.57 -0.61
N GLN A 196 3.55 5.27 -1.83
CA GLN A 196 3.73 6.16 -2.99
C GLN A 196 2.73 7.33 -2.98
N THR A 197 1.54 7.12 -2.45
CA THR A 197 0.47 8.13 -2.40
C THR A 197 0.04 8.40 -0.95
N PRO A 198 -0.32 9.65 -0.61
CA PRO A 198 -0.86 9.96 0.71
C PRO A 198 -2.29 9.44 0.87
N LEU A 199 -2.70 9.20 2.11
CA LEU A 199 -4.10 9.05 2.48
C LEU A 199 -4.76 10.43 2.53
N ILE A 200 -5.99 10.54 2.01
CA ILE A 200 -6.69 11.81 1.89
C ILE A 200 -8.16 11.62 2.28
N ILE A 201 -8.65 12.45 3.18
CA ILE A 201 -10.08 12.64 3.41
C ILE A 201 -10.54 13.80 2.55
N ALA A 202 -11.46 13.52 1.63
CA ALA A 202 -12.08 14.54 0.79
C ALA A 202 -13.24 15.22 1.54
N GLY A 203 -13.31 16.53 1.42
CA GLY A 203 -14.35 17.34 2.05
C GLY A 203 -15.52 17.68 1.13
N SER A 204 -16.35 18.61 1.58
CA SER A 204 -17.51 19.09 0.82
C SER A 204 -17.11 19.55 -0.58
N PRO A 205 -17.95 19.29 -1.59
CA PRO A 205 -17.67 19.67 -2.96
C PRO A 205 -17.51 21.19 -3.11
N ARG A 206 -16.55 21.60 -3.91
CA ARG A 206 -16.50 22.96 -4.44
C ARG A 206 -17.62 23.15 -5.46
N VAL A 207 -17.93 24.41 -5.76
CA VAL A 207 -18.84 24.75 -6.86
C VAL A 207 -18.38 24.00 -8.12
N GLN A 208 -19.28 23.21 -8.67
CA GLN A 208 -19.01 22.42 -9.89
C GLN A 208 -18.73 23.38 -11.05
N SER A 209 -17.55 23.31 -11.63
CA SER A 209 -17.34 23.96 -12.91
C SER A 209 -17.96 23.08 -14.00
N ASN A 210 -18.93 23.59 -14.74
CA ASN A 210 -19.54 22.88 -15.87
C ASN A 210 -18.63 22.78 -17.11
N HIS A 211 -17.33 23.05 -16.94
CA HIS A 211 -16.40 23.16 -18.07
C HIS A 211 -15.90 21.82 -18.59
N TYR A 212 -16.02 20.73 -17.85
CA TYR A 212 -15.49 19.42 -18.25
C TYR A 212 -16.05 18.92 -19.58
N GLY A 213 -17.37 19.02 -19.80
CA GLY A 213 -18.00 18.57 -21.05
C GLY A 213 -17.60 19.43 -22.26
N ILE A 214 -17.47 20.75 -22.08
CA ILE A 214 -17.02 21.66 -23.13
C ILE A 214 -15.55 21.38 -23.47
N ILE A 215 -14.73 21.18 -22.48
CA ILE A 215 -13.31 20.89 -22.65
C ILE A 215 -13.11 19.50 -23.28
N ASP A 216 -13.91 18.51 -22.92
CA ASP A 216 -13.89 17.20 -23.56
C ASP A 216 -14.18 17.30 -25.06
N THR A 217 -15.22 18.09 -25.43
CA THR A 217 -15.52 18.37 -26.84
C THR A 217 -14.36 19.06 -27.54
N LEU A 218 -13.70 20.03 -26.88
CA LEU A 218 -12.50 20.69 -27.44
C LEU A 218 -11.38 19.66 -27.73
N VAL A 219 -11.08 18.75 -26.79
CA VAL A 219 -10.03 17.74 -26.97
C VAL A 219 -10.24 16.90 -28.22
N THR A 220 -11.49 16.55 -28.56
CA THR A 220 -11.79 15.78 -29.77
C THR A 220 -11.46 16.51 -31.08
N THR A 221 -11.31 17.83 -31.02
CA THR A 221 -10.94 18.66 -32.19
C THR A 221 -9.44 18.90 -32.34
N LEU A 222 -8.65 18.63 -31.30
CA LEU A 222 -7.20 18.86 -31.26
C LEU A 222 -6.43 17.70 -31.90
N VAL A 223 -5.36 18.04 -32.62
CA VAL A 223 -4.51 17.09 -33.35
C VAL A 223 -3.19 16.91 -32.60
N GLU A 224 -2.85 15.65 -32.31
CA GLU A 224 -1.57 15.29 -31.70
C GLU A 224 -0.40 15.61 -32.65
N GLY A 225 0.68 16.14 -32.08
CA GLY A 225 1.86 16.58 -32.84
C GLY A 225 1.75 18.00 -33.42
N GLU A 226 0.52 18.55 -33.57
CA GLU A 226 0.27 19.91 -34.02
C GLU A 226 -0.20 20.82 -32.88
N ASP A 227 -1.28 20.46 -32.20
CA ASP A 227 -1.93 21.28 -31.19
C ASP A 227 -1.45 20.92 -29.78
N TYR A 228 -1.09 19.66 -29.54
CA TYR A 228 -0.46 19.22 -28.31
C TYR A 228 0.59 18.14 -28.58
N ILE A 229 1.53 18.01 -27.66
CA ILE A 229 2.54 16.95 -27.66
C ILE A 229 2.28 16.03 -26.51
N PHE A 230 2.24 14.73 -26.79
CA PHE A 230 2.12 13.66 -25.82
C PHE A 230 3.37 12.77 -25.85
N LYS A 231 3.99 12.57 -24.68
CA LYS A 231 5.09 11.62 -24.50
C LYS A 231 4.63 10.48 -23.62
N GLU A 232 4.27 9.38 -24.23
CA GLU A 232 3.79 8.17 -23.55
C GLU A 232 4.80 7.64 -22.52
N GLU A 233 6.11 7.69 -22.83
CA GLU A 233 7.19 7.22 -21.97
C GLU A 233 7.28 7.95 -20.63
N LYS A 234 6.80 9.20 -20.55
CA LYS A 234 6.89 10.08 -19.37
C LYS A 234 5.54 10.49 -18.81
N ASP A 235 4.44 10.05 -19.41
CA ASP A 235 3.08 10.50 -19.09
C ASP A 235 2.92 12.04 -19.14
N GLU A 236 3.70 12.70 -20.00
CA GLU A 236 3.75 14.16 -20.13
C GLU A 236 2.89 14.64 -21.30
N VAL A 237 2.09 15.66 -21.03
CA VAL A 237 1.27 16.37 -22.02
C VAL A 237 1.51 17.86 -21.91
N TRP A 238 1.71 18.53 -23.04
CA TRP A 238 1.71 19.99 -23.09
C TRP A 238 1.13 20.51 -24.41
N LEU A 239 0.50 21.67 -24.35
CA LEU A 239 -0.04 22.34 -25.53
C LEU A 239 1.08 23.05 -26.30
N THR A 240 0.95 23.07 -27.62
CA THR A 240 1.74 23.94 -28.46
C THR A 240 1.13 25.35 -28.51
N THR A 241 1.85 26.33 -29.09
CA THR A 241 1.29 27.67 -29.31
C THR A 241 0.07 27.61 -30.23
N LYS A 242 0.01 26.65 -31.17
CA LYS A 242 -1.14 26.44 -32.07
C LYS A 242 -2.34 25.92 -31.27
N GLY A 243 -2.13 24.95 -30.38
CA GLY A 243 -3.17 24.39 -29.54
C GLY A 243 -3.74 25.38 -28.52
N SER A 244 -2.88 26.24 -27.96
CA SER A 244 -3.37 27.31 -27.07
C SER A 244 -4.28 28.28 -27.81
N LYS A 245 -3.92 28.68 -29.04
CA LYS A 245 -4.78 29.56 -29.90
C LYS A 245 -6.07 28.86 -30.33
N ALA A 246 -6.02 27.58 -30.62
CA ALA A 246 -7.22 26.81 -30.93
C ALA A 246 -8.17 26.77 -29.74
N ALA A 247 -7.63 26.59 -28.51
CA ALA A 247 -8.40 26.63 -27.29
C ALA A 247 -9.00 28.03 -27.02
N GLU A 248 -8.24 29.10 -27.21
CA GLU A 248 -8.73 30.49 -27.11
C GLU A 248 -9.91 30.74 -28.08
N SER A 249 -9.76 30.35 -29.34
CA SER A 249 -10.80 30.51 -30.36
C SER A 249 -12.07 29.71 -30.05
N PHE A 250 -11.91 28.47 -29.56
CA PHE A 250 -13.03 27.59 -29.22
C PHE A 250 -13.81 28.07 -27.99
N LEU A 251 -13.08 28.52 -26.97
CA LEU A 251 -13.66 28.96 -25.70
C LEU A 251 -14.11 30.43 -25.73
N GLY A 252 -13.70 31.20 -26.75
CA GLY A 252 -14.00 32.64 -26.87
C GLY A 252 -13.29 33.46 -25.80
N ILE A 253 -12.07 33.08 -25.42
CA ILE A 253 -11.25 33.75 -24.40
C ILE A 253 -9.95 34.27 -24.99
N ASP A 254 -9.40 35.32 -24.40
CA ASP A 254 -8.08 35.84 -24.74
C ASP A 254 -7.07 35.44 -23.66
N HIS A 255 -5.81 35.21 -24.05
CA HIS A 255 -4.71 34.86 -23.14
C HIS A 255 -4.98 33.62 -22.27
N PHE A 256 -4.93 32.45 -22.90
CA PHE A 256 -5.24 31.15 -22.30
C PHE A 256 -4.54 30.85 -20.95
N TYR A 257 -3.33 31.37 -20.75
CA TYR A 257 -2.52 31.14 -19.56
C TYR A 257 -2.56 32.28 -18.53
N ASN A 258 -3.48 33.24 -18.66
CA ASN A 258 -3.66 34.24 -17.61
C ASN A 258 -4.30 33.61 -16.36
N GLU A 259 -4.27 34.32 -15.24
CA GLU A 259 -4.76 33.84 -13.95
C GLU A 259 -6.27 33.49 -13.99
N GLU A 260 -7.07 34.26 -14.70
CA GLU A 260 -8.52 34.04 -14.85
C GLU A 260 -8.85 32.76 -15.64
N ASN A 261 -8.03 32.45 -16.65
CA ASN A 261 -8.22 31.31 -17.55
C ASN A 261 -7.43 30.06 -17.12
N ALA A 262 -6.62 30.12 -16.06
CA ALA A 262 -5.85 29.00 -15.54
C ALA A 262 -6.68 27.72 -15.28
N PRO A 263 -7.95 27.79 -14.82
CA PRO A 263 -8.79 26.60 -14.72
C PRO A 263 -9.02 25.88 -16.05
N PHE A 264 -9.24 26.61 -17.14
CA PHE A 264 -9.42 26.02 -18.48
C PHE A 264 -8.15 25.33 -18.97
N ALA A 265 -6.99 25.96 -18.78
CA ALA A 265 -5.71 25.36 -19.15
C ALA A 265 -5.46 24.05 -18.40
N ARG A 266 -5.74 24.03 -17.09
CA ARG A 266 -5.62 22.82 -16.27
C ARG A 266 -6.59 21.73 -16.73
N HIS A 267 -7.86 22.05 -16.94
CA HIS A 267 -8.86 21.10 -17.37
C HIS A 267 -8.53 20.51 -18.74
N LEU A 268 -8.01 21.32 -19.67
CA LEU A 268 -7.64 20.86 -20.99
C LEU A 268 -6.48 19.86 -20.96
N VAL A 269 -5.45 20.12 -20.16
CA VAL A 269 -4.35 19.17 -19.96
C VAL A 269 -4.87 17.86 -19.36
N TYR A 270 -5.75 17.92 -18.36
CA TYR A 270 -6.32 16.71 -17.76
C TYR A 270 -7.26 15.97 -18.72
N ALA A 271 -8.00 16.67 -19.56
CA ALA A 271 -8.84 16.01 -20.57
C ALA A 271 -7.99 15.28 -21.61
N ILE A 272 -6.90 15.89 -22.11
CA ILE A 272 -5.96 15.20 -23.01
C ILE A 272 -5.35 13.96 -22.31
N ARG A 273 -4.93 14.09 -21.03
CA ARG A 273 -4.42 12.95 -20.25
C ARG A 273 -5.48 11.86 -20.10
N ALA A 274 -6.73 12.21 -19.84
CA ALA A 274 -7.84 11.26 -19.74
C ALA A 274 -8.02 10.44 -21.03
N HIS A 275 -7.91 11.09 -22.18
CA HIS A 275 -8.02 10.42 -23.48
C HIS A 275 -6.80 9.56 -23.85
N LYS A 276 -5.58 9.97 -23.43
CA LYS A 276 -4.34 9.32 -23.85
C LYS A 276 -3.83 8.28 -22.88
N LEU A 277 -3.99 8.48 -21.58
CA LEU A 277 -3.37 7.66 -20.55
C LEU A 277 -4.33 6.67 -19.87
N TYR A 278 -5.65 6.90 -20.02
CA TYR A 278 -6.65 6.09 -19.31
C TYR A 278 -7.55 5.36 -20.29
N THR A 279 -7.53 4.03 -20.23
CA THR A 279 -8.31 3.15 -21.11
C THR A 279 -9.41 2.45 -20.31
N LYS A 280 -10.63 2.49 -20.84
CA LYS A 280 -11.77 1.78 -20.27
C LYS A 280 -11.49 0.28 -20.21
N ASP A 281 -12.02 -0.39 -19.18
CA ASP A 281 -11.87 -1.81 -18.87
C ASP A 281 -10.43 -2.26 -18.54
N LYS A 282 -9.48 -1.31 -18.54
CA LYS A 282 -8.10 -1.51 -18.12
C LYS A 282 -7.74 -0.67 -16.89
N ASP A 283 -7.96 0.64 -16.97
CA ASP A 283 -7.63 1.60 -15.90
C ASP A 283 -8.84 1.96 -15.05
N TYR A 284 -10.03 1.82 -15.61
CA TYR A 284 -11.31 2.07 -14.94
C TYR A 284 -12.44 1.29 -15.62
N VAL A 285 -13.55 1.13 -14.90
CA VAL A 285 -14.79 0.56 -15.40
C VAL A 285 -15.97 1.50 -15.13
N ILE A 286 -17.05 1.34 -15.90
CA ILE A 286 -18.29 2.08 -15.67
C ILE A 286 -19.30 1.14 -15.01
N ARG A 287 -19.77 1.54 -13.82
CA ARG A 287 -20.83 0.83 -13.07
C ARG A 287 -21.93 1.80 -12.68
N GLY A 288 -23.17 1.50 -13.03
CA GLY A 288 -24.34 2.29 -12.61
C GLY A 288 -24.24 3.78 -12.95
N ASN A 289 -23.62 4.16 -14.08
CA ASN A 289 -23.36 5.54 -14.50
C ASN A 289 -22.29 6.28 -13.67
N GLU A 290 -21.42 5.54 -12.99
CA GLU A 290 -20.25 6.07 -12.25
C GLU A 290 -18.96 5.40 -12.74
N MET A 291 -17.87 6.16 -12.76
CA MET A 291 -16.54 5.67 -13.10
C MET A 291 -15.85 5.16 -11.83
N VAL A 292 -15.35 3.93 -11.89
CA VAL A 292 -14.61 3.28 -10.81
C VAL A 292 -13.22 2.90 -11.30
N LEU A 293 -12.19 3.32 -10.58
CA LEU A 293 -10.80 2.99 -10.91
C LEU A 293 -10.51 1.50 -10.70
N VAL A 294 -9.60 0.98 -11.52
CA VAL A 294 -9.04 -0.36 -11.39
C VAL A 294 -7.58 -0.25 -11.00
N ASP A 295 -7.17 -0.94 -9.96
CA ASP A 295 -5.76 -1.09 -9.63
C ASP A 295 -5.08 -1.99 -10.69
N LYS A 296 -4.13 -1.45 -11.41
CA LYS A 296 -3.42 -2.16 -12.51
C LYS A 296 -2.71 -3.44 -12.05
N GLY A 297 -2.15 -3.41 -10.86
CA GLY A 297 -1.40 -4.55 -10.30
C GLY A 297 -2.30 -5.68 -9.81
N THR A 298 -3.37 -5.33 -9.09
CA THR A 298 -4.27 -6.30 -8.47
C THR A 298 -5.55 -6.52 -9.27
N GLY A 299 -5.94 -5.58 -10.13
CA GLY A 299 -7.22 -5.53 -10.84
C GLY A 299 -8.41 -5.23 -9.92
N ARG A 300 -8.18 -4.88 -8.65
CA ARG A 300 -9.24 -4.55 -7.70
C ARG A 300 -9.92 -3.24 -8.07
N LEU A 301 -11.23 -3.22 -7.88
CA LEU A 301 -12.00 -1.99 -8.02
C LEU A 301 -11.74 -1.10 -6.81
N MET A 302 -11.37 0.14 -7.08
CA MET A 302 -11.03 1.14 -6.07
C MET A 302 -12.20 2.10 -5.88
N GLU A 303 -13.32 1.60 -5.34
CA GLU A 303 -14.60 2.34 -5.25
C GLU A 303 -14.49 3.63 -4.42
N MET A 304 -13.61 3.64 -3.41
CA MET A 304 -13.40 4.79 -2.52
C MET A 304 -12.29 5.74 -3.00
N THR A 305 -11.61 5.42 -4.11
CA THR A 305 -10.46 6.20 -4.60
C THR A 305 -10.86 7.08 -5.77
N LYS A 306 -10.53 8.36 -5.71
CA LYS A 306 -10.72 9.33 -6.80
C LYS A 306 -9.40 9.97 -7.21
N LEU A 307 -9.22 10.16 -8.51
CA LEU A 307 -8.10 10.93 -9.04
C LEU A 307 -8.28 12.41 -8.69
N GLN A 308 -7.18 13.06 -8.37
CA GLN A 308 -7.18 14.45 -7.90
C GLN A 308 -7.13 15.47 -9.04
N GLY A 309 -7.39 16.73 -8.68
CA GLY A 309 -7.15 17.91 -9.51
C GLY A 309 -8.11 18.08 -10.69
N GLY A 310 -9.16 17.25 -10.80
CA GLY A 310 -10.11 17.29 -11.91
C GLY A 310 -9.88 16.19 -12.95
N LEU A 311 -8.86 15.35 -12.80
CA LEU A 311 -8.60 14.25 -13.74
C LEU A 311 -9.69 13.17 -13.68
N HIS A 312 -10.26 12.91 -12.49
CA HIS A 312 -11.39 11.99 -12.34
C HIS A 312 -12.60 12.46 -13.16
N GLN A 313 -12.95 13.74 -13.01
CA GLN A 313 -14.04 14.36 -13.74
C GLN A 313 -13.76 14.45 -15.24
N ALA A 314 -12.51 14.60 -15.64
CA ALA A 314 -12.12 14.56 -17.06
C ALA A 314 -12.37 13.17 -17.69
N ILE A 315 -12.14 12.08 -16.94
CA ILE A 315 -12.46 10.72 -17.41
C ILE A 315 -13.99 10.50 -17.41
N GLU A 316 -14.70 10.99 -16.39
CA GLU A 316 -16.16 10.94 -16.33
C GLU A 316 -16.78 11.69 -17.53
N ALA A 317 -16.24 12.86 -17.91
CA ALA A 317 -16.67 13.63 -19.07
C ALA A 317 -16.41 12.87 -20.39
N LYS A 318 -15.22 12.28 -20.55
CA LYS A 318 -14.85 11.43 -21.68
C LYS A 318 -15.82 10.27 -21.89
N GLU A 319 -16.29 9.66 -20.81
CA GLU A 319 -17.22 8.53 -20.87
C GLU A 319 -18.69 8.96 -20.84
N HIS A 320 -18.96 10.26 -20.79
CA HIS A 320 -20.32 10.83 -20.74
C HIS A 320 -21.17 10.28 -19.58
N VAL A 321 -20.52 9.98 -18.45
CA VAL A 321 -21.18 9.54 -17.22
C VAL A 321 -21.43 10.73 -16.29
N LYS A 322 -22.13 10.49 -15.18
CA LYS A 322 -22.42 11.53 -14.19
C LYS A 322 -21.12 12.11 -13.63
N LEU A 323 -20.92 13.42 -13.78
CA LEU A 323 -19.78 14.12 -13.19
C LEU A 323 -19.87 14.13 -11.66
N SER A 324 -18.88 13.59 -11.01
CA SER A 324 -18.72 13.71 -9.57
C SER A 324 -18.20 15.12 -9.21
N PRO A 325 -18.58 15.66 -8.03
CA PRO A 325 -18.07 16.97 -7.61
C PRO A 325 -16.56 16.93 -7.35
N GLU A 326 -15.86 18.00 -7.72
CA GLU A 326 -14.49 18.22 -7.27
C GLU A 326 -14.49 18.43 -5.75
N THR A 327 -13.81 17.57 -5.03
CA THR A 327 -13.65 17.68 -3.59
C THR A 327 -12.30 18.29 -3.23
N ARG A 328 -12.25 19.06 -2.14
CA ARG A 328 -10.99 19.49 -1.52
C ARG A 328 -10.50 18.43 -0.56
N ALA A 329 -9.19 18.22 -0.51
CA ALA A 329 -8.59 17.49 0.58
C ALA A 329 -8.80 18.27 1.89
N MET A 330 -9.54 17.69 2.83
CA MET A 330 -9.72 18.24 4.18
C MET A 330 -8.56 17.88 5.09
N ALA A 331 -8.11 16.64 5.02
CA ALA A 331 -6.98 16.12 5.77
C ALA A 331 -6.21 15.12 4.93
N SER A 332 -4.91 15.08 5.08
CA SER A 332 -4.06 14.11 4.41
C SER A 332 -2.85 13.74 5.24
N ILE A 333 -2.37 12.51 5.06
CA ILE A 333 -1.13 12.04 5.67
C ILE A 333 -0.46 11.00 4.78
N THR A 334 0.86 11.02 4.71
CA THR A 334 1.62 9.91 4.10
C THR A 334 1.84 8.81 5.12
N TYR A 335 1.95 7.55 4.66
CA TYR A 335 2.29 6.43 5.55
C TYR A 335 3.65 6.66 6.24
N GLN A 336 4.61 7.25 5.54
CA GLN A 336 5.90 7.61 6.13
C GLN A 336 5.74 8.54 7.34
N SER A 337 4.91 9.56 7.22
CA SER A 337 4.65 10.50 8.32
C SER A 337 3.88 9.85 9.47
N LEU A 338 2.88 9.03 9.15
CA LEU A 338 2.07 8.31 10.15
C LEU A 338 2.94 7.39 11.02
N PHE A 339 3.75 6.54 10.39
CA PHE A 339 4.56 5.58 11.17
C PHE A 339 5.73 6.23 11.90
N LYS A 340 6.23 7.39 11.46
CA LYS A 340 7.22 8.17 12.22
C LYS A 340 6.67 8.78 13.52
N MET A 341 5.37 8.80 13.73
CA MET A 341 4.77 9.27 14.99
C MET A 341 4.88 8.24 16.12
N PHE A 342 5.17 6.99 15.83
CA PHE A 342 5.37 5.98 16.86
C PHE A 342 6.72 6.15 17.55
N ASN A 343 6.75 5.96 18.86
CA ASN A 343 8.01 5.98 19.63
C ASN A 343 8.98 4.88 19.18
N LYS A 344 8.44 3.73 18.78
CA LYS A 344 9.21 2.61 18.25
C LYS A 344 8.45 1.92 17.12
N VAL A 345 9.14 1.76 15.99
CA VAL A 345 8.63 1.05 14.80
C VAL A 345 9.52 -0.15 14.54
N SER A 346 8.92 -1.25 14.18
CA SER A 346 9.61 -2.46 13.73
C SER A 346 8.79 -3.20 12.71
N GLY A 347 9.34 -4.22 12.10
CA GLY A 347 8.57 -5.01 11.16
C GLY A 347 9.20 -6.32 10.78
N MET A 348 8.49 -7.03 9.93
CA MET A 348 8.91 -8.32 9.40
C MET A 348 8.51 -8.43 7.93
N THR A 349 9.33 -9.10 7.14
CA THR A 349 9.08 -9.39 5.72
C THR A 349 9.95 -10.53 5.26
N GLY A 350 9.65 -11.12 4.10
CA GLY A 350 10.51 -12.09 3.43
C GLY A 350 11.56 -11.47 2.50
N THR A 351 11.53 -10.17 2.26
CA THR A 351 12.25 -9.51 1.14
C THR A 351 12.84 -8.14 1.48
N GLY A 352 13.08 -7.86 2.76
CA GLY A 352 13.51 -6.53 3.23
C GLY A 352 14.92 -6.13 2.83
N LYS A 353 15.85 -7.09 2.70
CA LYS A 353 17.29 -6.79 2.49
C LYS A 353 17.58 -6.02 1.20
N VAL A 354 16.78 -6.23 0.18
CA VAL A 354 16.88 -5.51 -1.10
C VAL A 354 16.61 -4.01 -0.92
N ALA A 355 15.73 -3.66 0.01
CA ALA A 355 15.33 -2.29 0.31
C ALA A 355 15.97 -1.73 1.59
N GLU A 356 16.94 -2.41 2.19
CA GLU A 356 17.55 -2.04 3.47
C GLU A 356 18.02 -0.57 3.51
N LYS A 357 18.62 -0.11 2.43
CA LYS A 357 19.12 1.27 2.36
C LYS A 357 17.99 2.29 2.51
N GLU A 358 16.83 2.04 1.89
CA GLU A 358 15.68 2.95 1.99
C GLU A 358 15.02 2.88 3.37
N LEU A 359 14.87 1.68 3.94
CA LEU A 359 14.35 1.48 5.28
C LEU A 359 15.24 2.14 6.35
N LEU A 360 16.56 2.07 6.19
CA LEU A 360 17.51 2.72 7.08
C LEU A 360 17.45 4.25 6.96
N GLU A 361 17.49 4.78 5.73
CA GLU A 361 17.51 6.24 5.48
C GLU A 361 16.19 6.92 5.86
N THR A 362 15.05 6.24 5.64
CA THR A 362 13.72 6.84 5.84
C THR A 362 13.18 6.62 7.24
N TYR A 363 13.40 5.43 7.82
CA TYR A 363 12.77 4.99 9.07
C TYR A 363 13.77 4.62 10.16
N ASN A 364 15.08 4.73 9.89
CA ASN A 364 16.17 4.34 10.81
C ASN A 364 16.09 2.88 11.27
N MET A 365 15.63 1.97 10.39
CA MET A 365 15.52 0.54 10.68
C MET A 365 16.57 -0.25 9.88
N SER A 366 17.34 -1.09 10.55
CA SER A 366 18.23 -2.08 9.94
C SER A 366 17.44 -3.34 9.58
N VAL A 367 17.88 -4.02 8.51
CA VAL A 367 17.28 -5.31 8.10
C VAL A 367 18.20 -6.46 8.51
N VAL A 368 17.73 -7.30 9.41
CA VAL A 368 18.47 -8.47 9.90
C VAL A 368 17.88 -9.74 9.30
N ARG A 369 18.70 -10.48 8.56
CA ARG A 369 18.30 -11.80 8.01
C ARG A 369 18.31 -12.84 9.11
N ILE A 370 17.16 -13.47 9.30
CA ILE A 370 17.01 -14.60 10.20
C ILE A 370 17.24 -15.89 9.42
N PRO A 371 18.10 -16.81 9.90
CA PRO A 371 18.29 -18.09 9.23
C PRO A 371 17.00 -18.90 9.21
N THR A 372 16.81 -19.71 8.18
CA THR A 372 15.69 -20.63 8.08
C THR A 372 15.82 -21.78 9.09
N ASN A 373 14.69 -22.25 9.63
CA ASN A 373 14.69 -23.40 10.56
C ASN A 373 15.18 -24.70 9.88
N ARG A 374 14.87 -24.86 8.58
CA ARG A 374 15.37 -25.97 7.75
C ARG A 374 16.04 -25.42 6.50
N PRO A 375 17.08 -26.07 5.97
CA PRO A 375 17.73 -25.64 4.73
C PRO A 375 16.73 -25.57 3.57
N ARG A 376 16.84 -24.52 2.76
CA ARG A 376 16.01 -24.33 1.57
C ARG A 376 16.39 -25.37 0.49
N GLN A 377 15.39 -26.09 -0.02
CA GLN A 377 15.55 -27.08 -1.09
C GLN A 377 15.06 -26.59 -2.47
N ARG A 378 14.43 -25.39 -2.54
CA ARG A 378 13.94 -24.85 -3.81
C ARG A 378 15.08 -24.55 -4.78
N ILE A 379 14.86 -24.91 -6.06
CA ILE A 379 15.75 -24.60 -7.17
C ILE A 379 15.18 -23.42 -7.96
N ASP A 380 15.95 -22.32 -8.03
CA ASP A 380 15.59 -21.16 -8.82
C ASP A 380 16.32 -21.21 -10.17
N TYR A 381 15.59 -21.53 -11.26
CA TYR A 381 16.15 -21.62 -12.60
C TYR A 381 16.40 -20.23 -13.20
N PRO A 382 17.39 -20.11 -14.12
CA PRO A 382 17.58 -18.89 -14.91
C PRO A 382 16.36 -18.55 -15.75
N ASP A 383 16.17 -17.24 -15.99
CA ASP A 383 15.09 -16.76 -16.83
C ASP A 383 15.28 -17.17 -18.29
N ASN A 384 14.18 -17.46 -18.97
CA ASN A 384 14.14 -17.54 -20.42
C ASN A 384 13.64 -16.20 -20.97
N LEU A 385 14.47 -15.53 -21.78
CA LEU A 385 14.14 -14.26 -22.43
C LEU A 385 13.85 -14.48 -23.90
N TYR A 386 12.72 -13.96 -24.37
CA TYR A 386 12.24 -14.02 -25.75
C TYR A 386 12.17 -12.62 -26.35
N VAL A 387 12.10 -12.54 -27.68
CA VAL A 387 11.96 -11.24 -28.36
C VAL A 387 10.54 -10.72 -28.21
N THR A 388 9.54 -11.56 -28.44
CA THR A 388 8.14 -11.18 -28.51
C THR A 388 7.29 -11.78 -27.38
N LEU A 389 6.18 -11.12 -27.06
CA LEU A 389 5.18 -11.62 -26.12
C LEU A 389 4.57 -12.98 -26.54
N PRO A 390 4.17 -13.18 -27.83
CA PRO A 390 3.63 -14.46 -28.27
C PRO A 390 4.60 -15.63 -28.08
N GLU A 391 5.89 -15.49 -28.37
CA GLU A 391 6.91 -16.52 -28.16
C GLU A 391 7.03 -16.89 -26.68
N LYS A 392 7.05 -15.88 -25.79
CA LYS A 392 7.08 -16.08 -24.34
C LYS A 392 5.85 -16.86 -23.85
N VAL A 393 4.65 -16.45 -24.31
CA VAL A 393 3.39 -17.10 -23.92
C VAL A 393 3.36 -18.55 -24.38
N TYR A 394 3.76 -18.82 -25.63
CA TYR A 394 3.84 -20.19 -26.14
C TYR A 394 4.81 -21.06 -25.33
N ALA A 395 6.03 -20.57 -25.11
CA ALA A 395 7.05 -21.31 -24.38
C ALA A 395 6.65 -21.59 -22.92
N SER A 396 6.03 -20.63 -22.24
CA SER A 396 5.54 -20.82 -20.88
C SER A 396 4.35 -21.79 -20.82
N LEU A 397 3.47 -21.78 -21.82
CA LEU A 397 2.34 -22.70 -21.91
C LEU A 397 2.84 -24.15 -22.11
N GLU A 398 3.81 -24.38 -22.99
CA GLU A 398 4.41 -25.70 -23.18
C GLU A 398 5.09 -26.20 -21.88
N TYR A 399 5.76 -25.32 -21.14
CA TYR A 399 6.33 -25.65 -19.85
C TYR A 399 5.25 -26.03 -18.81
N ILE A 400 4.12 -25.32 -18.80
CA ILE A 400 2.96 -25.64 -17.94
C ILE A 400 2.42 -27.04 -18.29
N LYS A 401 2.22 -27.33 -19.58
CA LYS A 401 1.74 -28.63 -20.06
C LYS A 401 2.65 -29.78 -19.64
N GLU A 402 3.97 -29.60 -19.81
CA GLU A 402 4.98 -30.61 -19.45
C GLU A 402 4.88 -31.01 -17.97
N TYR A 403 4.85 -30.01 -17.08
CA TYR A 403 4.88 -30.30 -15.64
C TYR A 403 3.49 -30.66 -15.08
N HIS A 404 2.42 -30.17 -15.68
CA HIS A 404 1.07 -30.63 -15.36
C HIS A 404 0.89 -32.12 -15.69
N ALA A 405 1.39 -32.57 -16.83
CA ALA A 405 1.38 -33.99 -17.21
C ALA A 405 2.16 -34.88 -16.23
N LYS A 406 3.17 -34.34 -15.53
CA LYS A 406 3.92 -35.04 -14.46
C LYS A 406 3.16 -35.04 -13.11
N GLY A 407 2.03 -34.33 -13.01
CA GLY A 407 1.24 -34.21 -11.79
C GLY A 407 1.70 -33.14 -10.82
N ASN A 408 2.65 -32.29 -11.18
CA ASN A 408 3.11 -31.20 -10.32
C ASN A 408 2.03 -30.12 -10.14
N PRO A 409 1.86 -29.55 -8.95
CA PRO A 409 1.11 -28.33 -8.79
C PRO A 409 1.89 -27.13 -9.38
N LEU A 410 1.17 -26.26 -10.08
CA LEU A 410 1.72 -25.13 -10.82
C LEU A 410 1.06 -23.84 -10.37
N LEU A 411 1.87 -22.84 -10.02
CA LEU A 411 1.43 -21.51 -9.69
C LEU A 411 2.02 -20.52 -10.70
N VAL A 412 1.17 -20.02 -11.58
CA VAL A 412 1.54 -19.16 -12.71
C VAL A 412 1.24 -17.71 -12.35
N PHE A 413 2.29 -16.90 -12.18
CA PHE A 413 2.17 -15.48 -11.89
C PHE A 413 2.22 -14.65 -13.16
N VAL A 414 1.25 -13.72 -13.27
CA VAL A 414 1.08 -12.79 -14.38
C VAL A 414 1.06 -11.34 -13.87
N GLY A 415 1.46 -10.38 -14.70
CA GLY A 415 1.55 -8.97 -14.32
C GLY A 415 0.23 -8.21 -14.35
N SER A 416 -0.81 -8.75 -15.03
CA SER A 416 -2.10 -8.06 -15.15
C SER A 416 -3.28 -9.03 -15.16
N VAL A 417 -4.48 -8.49 -14.91
CA VAL A 417 -5.74 -9.26 -15.04
C VAL A 417 -5.96 -9.73 -16.47
N GLU A 418 -5.63 -8.89 -17.46
CA GLU A 418 -5.72 -9.22 -18.88
C GLU A 418 -4.86 -10.45 -19.22
N MET A 419 -3.61 -10.47 -18.73
CA MET A 419 -2.74 -11.64 -18.90
C MET A 419 -3.29 -12.88 -18.18
N SER A 420 -3.94 -12.72 -17.02
CA SER A 420 -4.58 -13.85 -16.32
C SER A 420 -5.73 -14.46 -17.14
N GLN A 421 -6.50 -13.63 -17.81
CA GLN A 421 -7.59 -14.07 -18.72
C GLN A 421 -7.03 -14.74 -19.98
N LEU A 422 -5.95 -14.21 -20.55
CA LEU A 422 -5.28 -14.82 -21.69
C LEU A 422 -4.78 -16.23 -21.35
N TYR A 423 -4.02 -16.38 -20.26
CA TYR A 423 -3.54 -17.70 -19.83
C TYR A 423 -4.70 -18.65 -19.49
N SER A 424 -5.75 -18.14 -18.85
CA SER A 424 -6.96 -18.94 -18.60
C SER A 424 -7.58 -19.46 -19.89
N SER A 425 -7.75 -18.61 -20.88
CA SER A 425 -8.30 -18.99 -22.19
C SER A 425 -7.45 -20.03 -22.91
N LEU A 426 -6.13 -19.89 -22.84
CA LEU A 426 -5.18 -20.85 -23.43
C LEU A 426 -5.20 -22.20 -22.72
N LEU A 427 -5.22 -22.21 -21.40
CA LEU A 427 -5.29 -23.44 -20.59
C LEU A 427 -6.61 -24.19 -20.83
N LEU A 428 -7.73 -23.47 -20.98
CA LEU A 428 -9.02 -24.07 -21.34
C LEU A 428 -8.98 -24.74 -22.72
N ARG A 429 -8.33 -24.14 -23.70
CA ARG A 429 -8.14 -24.72 -25.05
C ARG A 429 -7.31 -26.00 -25.00
N GLU A 430 -6.33 -26.07 -24.11
CA GLU A 430 -5.49 -27.25 -23.89
C GLU A 430 -6.18 -28.30 -22.98
N GLY A 431 -7.40 -28.04 -22.52
CA GLY A 431 -8.14 -28.97 -21.65
C GLY A 431 -7.60 -29.06 -20.23
N ILE A 432 -6.82 -28.09 -19.77
CA ILE A 432 -6.23 -28.04 -18.44
C ILE A 432 -7.17 -27.30 -17.47
N ALA A 433 -7.71 -28.05 -16.51
CA ALA A 433 -8.50 -27.46 -15.42
C ALA A 433 -7.62 -26.57 -14.52
N HIS A 434 -8.06 -25.36 -14.22
CA HIS A 434 -7.28 -24.41 -13.46
C HIS A 434 -8.16 -23.43 -12.66
N ASN A 435 -7.57 -22.84 -11.64
CA ASN A 435 -8.14 -21.72 -10.89
C ASN A 435 -7.51 -20.40 -11.36
N VAL A 436 -8.30 -19.32 -11.34
CA VAL A 436 -7.79 -17.95 -11.60
C VAL A 436 -7.97 -17.13 -10.33
N LEU A 437 -6.87 -16.54 -9.86
CA LEU A 437 -6.80 -15.71 -8.68
C LEU A 437 -6.42 -14.28 -9.06
N ASN A 438 -7.43 -13.47 -9.24
CA ASN A 438 -7.31 -12.05 -9.51
C ASN A 438 -8.39 -11.29 -8.72
N ALA A 439 -8.47 -9.99 -8.86
CA ALA A 439 -9.41 -9.16 -8.12
C ALA A 439 -10.88 -9.54 -8.27
N ASN A 440 -11.26 -10.15 -9.39
CA ASN A 440 -12.64 -10.57 -9.62
C ASN A 440 -13.05 -11.76 -8.72
N ASN A 441 -12.07 -12.52 -8.21
CA ASN A 441 -12.26 -13.72 -7.41
C ASN A 441 -11.74 -13.60 -5.96
N ALA A 442 -11.48 -12.38 -5.48
CA ALA A 442 -10.90 -12.13 -4.16
C ALA A 442 -11.66 -12.80 -3.00
N ALA A 443 -12.97 -12.92 -3.08
CA ALA A 443 -13.79 -13.57 -2.05
C ALA A 443 -13.48 -15.08 -1.85
N ARG A 444 -12.82 -15.73 -2.80
CA ARG A 444 -12.42 -17.15 -2.74
C ARG A 444 -10.91 -17.33 -2.61
N GLU A 445 -10.18 -16.26 -2.39
CA GLU A 445 -8.72 -16.26 -2.39
C GLU A 445 -8.12 -17.32 -1.47
N ALA A 446 -8.53 -17.36 -0.22
CA ALA A 446 -8.03 -18.32 0.76
C ALA A 446 -8.28 -19.78 0.36
N GLN A 447 -9.44 -20.08 -0.21
CA GLN A 447 -9.79 -21.41 -0.69
C GLN A 447 -8.91 -21.80 -1.88
N ILE A 448 -8.82 -20.96 -2.91
CA ILE A 448 -8.01 -21.21 -4.11
C ILE A 448 -6.53 -21.45 -3.74
N ILE A 449 -6.00 -20.64 -2.82
CA ILE A 449 -4.62 -20.80 -2.34
C ILE A 449 -4.43 -22.12 -1.60
N SER A 450 -5.38 -22.54 -0.76
CA SER A 450 -5.28 -23.83 -0.07
C SER A 450 -5.26 -25.03 -1.01
N GLU A 451 -5.94 -24.91 -2.15
CA GLU A 451 -6.00 -25.94 -3.20
C GLU A 451 -4.77 -25.90 -4.13
N SER A 452 -4.04 -24.79 -4.22
CA SER A 452 -2.93 -24.61 -5.16
C SER A 452 -1.74 -25.54 -4.94
N GLY A 453 -1.61 -26.13 -3.76
CA GLY A 453 -0.56 -27.10 -3.43
C GLY A 453 -0.93 -28.57 -3.70
N GLN A 454 -2.12 -28.86 -4.20
CA GLN A 454 -2.58 -30.22 -4.47
C GLN A 454 -2.02 -30.78 -5.79
N MET A 455 -1.89 -32.10 -5.87
CA MET A 455 -1.36 -32.77 -7.06
C MET A 455 -2.14 -32.38 -8.31
N GLY A 456 -1.43 -31.94 -9.35
CA GLY A 456 -2.00 -31.55 -10.65
C GLY A 456 -2.77 -30.22 -10.64
N ALA A 457 -2.82 -29.49 -9.52
CA ALA A 457 -3.48 -28.20 -9.46
C ALA A 457 -2.74 -27.18 -10.32
N VAL A 458 -3.48 -26.38 -11.09
CA VAL A 458 -2.93 -25.22 -11.83
C VAL A 458 -3.66 -23.97 -11.36
N THR A 459 -2.92 -22.97 -10.91
CA THR A 459 -3.46 -21.68 -10.46
C THR A 459 -2.77 -20.56 -11.20
N VAL A 460 -3.55 -19.72 -11.89
CA VAL A 460 -3.06 -18.48 -12.52
C VAL A 460 -3.36 -17.33 -11.56
N ALA A 461 -2.35 -16.57 -11.15
CA ALA A 461 -2.49 -15.54 -10.14
C ALA A 461 -1.81 -14.23 -10.54
N THR A 462 -2.39 -13.08 -10.18
CA THR A 462 -1.68 -11.81 -10.22
C THR A 462 -0.71 -11.69 -9.04
N SER A 463 0.31 -10.84 -9.14
CA SER A 463 1.44 -10.79 -8.20
C SER A 463 1.05 -10.55 -6.73
N MET A 464 -0.05 -9.83 -6.50
CA MET A 464 -0.53 -9.48 -5.15
C MET A 464 -1.47 -10.54 -4.54
N ALA A 465 -1.95 -11.47 -5.36
CA ALA A 465 -2.90 -12.48 -4.92
C ALA A 465 -2.25 -13.53 -3.99
N GLY A 466 -2.97 -13.91 -2.94
CA GLY A 466 -2.52 -14.92 -1.97
C GLY A 466 -1.44 -14.44 -0.99
N ARG A 467 -1.15 -13.15 -0.89
CA ARG A 467 -0.15 -12.63 0.04
C ARG A 467 -0.56 -12.89 1.49
N GLY A 468 0.39 -13.29 2.34
CA GLY A 468 0.12 -13.65 3.74
C GLY A 468 -0.56 -15.02 3.95
N THR A 469 -0.90 -15.74 2.87
CA THR A 469 -1.51 -17.07 2.96
C THR A 469 -0.48 -18.16 2.63
N ASP A 470 -0.48 -19.23 3.40
CA ASP A 470 0.44 -20.35 3.22
C ASP A 470 -0.11 -21.40 2.25
N ILE A 471 0.76 -21.92 1.36
CA ILE A 471 0.44 -23.01 0.44
C ILE A 471 1.05 -24.30 1.00
N LYS A 472 0.21 -25.20 1.45
CA LYS A 472 0.62 -26.51 1.94
C LYS A 472 0.64 -27.53 0.81
N LEU A 473 1.73 -28.29 0.70
CA LEU A 473 1.83 -29.34 -0.30
C LEU A 473 0.88 -30.50 0.01
N GLY A 474 0.18 -30.96 -1.01
CA GLY A 474 -0.64 -32.16 -0.94
C GLY A 474 0.21 -33.43 -0.79
N LYS A 475 -0.45 -34.53 -0.43
CA LYS A 475 0.22 -35.83 -0.27
C LYS A 475 0.85 -36.27 -1.59
N GLY A 476 2.13 -36.68 -1.55
CA GLY A 476 2.86 -37.15 -2.72
C GLY A 476 3.47 -36.04 -3.59
N VAL A 477 3.19 -34.78 -3.32
CA VAL A 477 3.72 -33.65 -4.14
C VAL A 477 5.19 -33.39 -3.89
N ALA A 478 5.67 -33.62 -2.66
CA ALA A 478 7.09 -33.46 -2.34
C ALA A 478 7.98 -34.41 -3.14
N GLU A 479 7.52 -35.63 -3.38
CA GLU A 479 8.23 -36.65 -4.17
C GLU A 479 8.30 -36.27 -5.67
N LEU A 480 7.35 -35.48 -6.16
CA LEU A 480 7.34 -34.92 -7.52
C LEU A 480 8.22 -33.66 -7.67
N GLY A 481 8.91 -33.22 -6.61
CA GLY A 481 9.73 -32.01 -6.61
C GLY A 481 9.03 -30.75 -6.11
N GLY A 482 7.82 -30.88 -5.54
CA GLY A 482 7.09 -29.80 -4.89
C GLY A 482 6.33 -28.88 -5.83
N LEU A 483 5.96 -27.70 -5.32
CA LEU A 483 5.25 -26.65 -6.07
C LEU A 483 6.19 -25.97 -7.07
N ILE A 484 5.72 -25.82 -8.30
CA ILE A 484 6.42 -25.09 -9.35
C ILE A 484 5.82 -23.69 -9.49
N VAL A 485 6.66 -22.69 -9.33
CA VAL A 485 6.32 -21.29 -9.53
C VAL A 485 6.82 -20.82 -10.90
N ILE A 486 5.92 -20.31 -11.71
CA ILE A 486 6.19 -19.78 -13.04
C ILE A 486 5.86 -18.28 -13.03
N GLY A 487 6.86 -17.42 -13.26
CA GLY A 487 6.65 -16.01 -13.54
C GLY A 487 6.56 -15.78 -15.05
N THR A 488 5.54 -15.10 -15.52
CA THR A 488 5.40 -14.81 -16.96
C THR A 488 6.02 -13.47 -17.36
N GLU A 489 6.55 -12.74 -16.41
CA GLU A 489 7.33 -11.51 -16.59
C GLU A 489 8.08 -11.18 -15.30
N ARG A 490 9.05 -10.28 -15.38
CA ARG A 490 9.66 -9.67 -14.20
C ARG A 490 8.81 -8.52 -13.72
N MET A 491 8.56 -8.50 -12.41
CA MET A 491 7.78 -7.45 -11.78
C MET A 491 8.57 -6.13 -11.68
N GLU A 492 7.90 -5.04 -11.35
CA GLU A 492 8.50 -3.71 -11.22
C GLU A 492 9.63 -3.67 -10.19
N SER A 493 9.59 -4.54 -9.18
CA SER A 493 10.58 -4.64 -8.11
C SER A 493 11.12 -6.07 -7.95
N GLN A 494 12.41 -6.19 -7.69
CA GLN A 494 13.06 -7.45 -7.33
C GLN A 494 12.42 -8.09 -6.08
N ARG A 495 11.89 -7.28 -5.17
CA ARG A 495 11.20 -7.77 -3.96
C ARG A 495 9.98 -8.60 -4.30
N ILE A 496 9.17 -8.14 -5.25
CA ILE A 496 7.97 -8.86 -5.70
C ILE A 496 8.35 -10.20 -6.33
N ASP A 497 9.40 -10.24 -7.17
CA ASP A 497 9.90 -11.50 -7.73
C ASP A 497 10.33 -12.48 -6.65
N LEU A 498 11.03 -12.01 -5.61
CA LEU A 498 11.44 -12.84 -4.48
C LEU A 498 10.23 -13.36 -3.67
N GLN A 499 9.19 -12.56 -3.52
CA GLN A 499 7.94 -12.98 -2.88
C GLN A 499 7.22 -14.04 -3.70
N ILE A 500 7.17 -13.89 -5.03
CA ILE A 500 6.63 -14.87 -5.98
C ILE A 500 7.40 -16.20 -5.84
N ARG A 501 8.73 -16.16 -5.94
CA ARG A 501 9.58 -17.34 -5.74
C ARG A 501 9.37 -17.96 -4.35
N GLY A 502 9.18 -17.13 -3.32
CA GLY A 502 8.97 -17.53 -1.93
C GLY A 502 7.65 -18.29 -1.67
N ARG A 503 6.77 -18.40 -2.67
CA ARG A 503 5.56 -19.26 -2.57
C ARG A 503 5.89 -20.74 -2.58
N SER A 504 7.04 -21.12 -3.15
CA SER A 504 7.53 -22.50 -3.23
C SER A 504 8.74 -22.73 -2.34
N GLY A 505 8.98 -23.97 -1.93
CA GLY A 505 10.13 -24.38 -1.14
C GLY A 505 10.11 -23.86 0.29
N ARG A 506 8.98 -23.96 0.98
CA ARG A 506 8.76 -23.48 2.35
C ARG A 506 9.14 -24.56 3.36
N GLN A 507 9.65 -24.18 4.52
CA GLN A 507 10.00 -25.06 5.63
C GLN A 507 10.82 -26.32 5.25
N GLY A 508 11.69 -26.19 4.24
CA GLY A 508 12.51 -27.30 3.76
C GLY A 508 11.81 -28.21 2.74
N ASP A 509 10.63 -27.85 2.26
CA ASP A 509 9.98 -28.54 1.15
C ASP A 509 10.76 -28.33 -0.15
N PRO A 510 10.76 -29.31 -1.07
CA PRO A 510 11.26 -29.12 -2.42
C PRO A 510 10.38 -28.13 -3.20
N GLY A 511 10.92 -27.59 -4.27
CA GLY A 511 10.20 -26.66 -5.13
C GLY A 511 11.06 -26.13 -6.25
N MET A 512 10.44 -25.48 -7.21
CA MET A 512 11.12 -24.89 -8.35
C MET A 512 10.52 -23.53 -8.69
N SER A 513 11.35 -22.62 -9.24
CA SER A 513 10.88 -21.40 -9.84
C SER A 513 11.55 -21.11 -11.16
N LYS A 514 10.79 -20.60 -12.14
CA LYS A 514 11.28 -20.18 -13.44
C LYS A 514 10.51 -19.00 -13.96
N PHE A 515 11.22 -18.04 -14.58
CA PHE A 515 10.61 -16.88 -15.20
C PHE A 515 10.76 -16.92 -16.72
N PHE A 516 9.69 -16.54 -17.40
CA PHE A 516 9.62 -16.37 -18.85
C PHE A 516 9.41 -14.87 -19.11
N VAL A 517 10.33 -14.26 -19.84
CA VAL A 517 10.41 -12.80 -20.01
C VAL A 517 10.49 -12.47 -21.49
N SER A 518 9.93 -11.36 -21.92
CA SER A 518 10.06 -10.87 -23.29
C SER A 518 10.59 -9.43 -23.33
N LEU A 519 11.14 -9.02 -24.48
CA LEU A 519 11.55 -7.63 -24.70
C LEU A 519 10.34 -6.68 -24.74
N GLU A 520 9.15 -7.23 -24.89
CA GLU A 520 7.89 -6.49 -24.89
C GLU A 520 7.24 -6.35 -23.52
N ASP A 521 7.83 -6.90 -22.45
CA ASP A 521 7.31 -6.75 -21.08
C ASP A 521 7.43 -5.30 -20.59
N ASP A 522 6.46 -4.84 -19.83
CA ASP A 522 6.31 -3.44 -19.42
C ASP A 522 7.56 -2.87 -18.75
N VAL A 523 8.20 -3.62 -17.85
CA VAL A 523 9.43 -3.18 -17.18
C VAL A 523 10.56 -2.94 -18.17
N ILE A 524 10.69 -3.80 -19.20
CA ILE A 524 11.72 -3.67 -20.21
C ILE A 524 11.37 -2.58 -21.21
N LYS A 525 10.11 -2.42 -21.60
CA LYS A 525 9.65 -1.32 -22.45
C LYS A 525 9.91 0.05 -21.81
N LYS A 526 9.57 0.21 -20.53
CA LYS A 526 9.69 1.50 -19.82
C LYS A 526 11.12 1.84 -19.44
N PHE A 527 11.90 0.86 -18.98
CA PHE A 527 13.21 1.08 -18.36
C PHE A 527 14.39 0.45 -19.12
N GLY A 528 14.11 -0.24 -20.20
CA GLY A 528 15.14 -0.81 -21.08
C GLY A 528 15.81 0.23 -21.99
N PRO A 529 17.00 -0.07 -22.50
CA PRO A 529 17.68 0.83 -23.44
C PRO A 529 16.98 0.90 -24.81
N SER A 530 17.10 2.02 -25.48
CA SER A 530 16.41 2.34 -26.76
C SER A 530 16.58 1.29 -27.87
N TRP A 531 17.73 0.57 -27.92
CA TRP A 531 17.95 -0.47 -28.92
C TRP A 531 16.98 -1.66 -28.80
N VAL A 532 16.38 -1.86 -27.62
CA VAL A 532 15.39 -2.93 -27.37
C VAL A 532 14.14 -2.69 -28.22
N HIS A 533 13.64 -1.45 -28.23
CA HIS A 533 12.47 -1.07 -29.05
C HIS A 533 12.69 -1.33 -30.54
N LYS A 534 13.90 -1.01 -31.02
CA LYS A 534 14.25 -1.30 -32.41
C LYS A 534 14.28 -2.81 -32.67
N LYS A 535 14.87 -3.58 -31.73
CA LYS A 535 15.02 -5.03 -31.91
C LYS A 535 13.69 -5.74 -32.07
N TYR A 536 12.70 -5.49 -31.20
CA TYR A 536 11.43 -6.21 -31.31
C TYR A 536 10.53 -5.67 -32.45
N LYS A 537 10.65 -4.41 -32.84
CA LYS A 537 9.94 -3.85 -33.99
C LYS A 537 10.42 -4.43 -35.33
N ASP A 538 11.71 -4.67 -35.43
CA ASP A 538 12.33 -5.20 -36.65
C ASP A 538 12.30 -6.75 -36.69
N TYR A 539 11.91 -7.41 -35.60
CA TYR A 539 11.91 -8.85 -35.48
C TYR A 539 10.65 -9.46 -36.10
N GLN A 540 10.84 -10.46 -36.95
CA GLN A 540 9.77 -11.30 -37.49
C GLN A 540 9.91 -12.71 -36.92
N VAL A 541 8.86 -13.20 -36.30
CA VAL A 541 8.80 -14.56 -35.77
C VAL A 541 8.85 -15.55 -36.94
N GLN A 542 9.86 -16.40 -36.98
CA GLN A 542 10.03 -17.40 -38.05
C GLN A 542 9.15 -18.63 -37.83
N ASP A 543 9.14 -19.15 -36.61
CA ASP A 543 8.32 -20.29 -36.22
C ASP A 543 7.87 -20.16 -34.75
N MET A 544 6.58 -20.01 -34.56
CA MET A 544 5.99 -19.91 -33.21
C MET A 544 6.10 -21.20 -32.39
N THR A 545 6.29 -22.35 -33.02
CA THR A 545 6.42 -23.64 -32.33
C THR A 545 7.83 -23.89 -31.82
N GLN A 546 8.80 -23.10 -32.24
CA GLN A 546 10.20 -23.15 -31.83
C GLN A 546 10.69 -21.76 -31.39
N PRO A 547 10.18 -21.23 -30.26
CA PRO A 547 10.55 -19.89 -29.80
C PRO A 547 12.04 -19.83 -29.46
N GLU A 548 12.73 -18.80 -29.96
CA GLU A 548 14.16 -18.61 -29.75
C GLU A 548 14.45 -17.93 -28.41
N VAL A 549 15.16 -18.61 -27.53
CA VAL A 549 15.62 -18.03 -26.26
C VAL A 549 16.84 -17.13 -26.54
N LEU A 550 16.76 -15.88 -26.13
CA LEU A 550 17.88 -14.94 -26.20
C LEU A 550 18.93 -15.29 -25.14
N GLU A 551 19.98 -15.93 -25.57
CA GLU A 551 21.09 -16.34 -24.70
C GLU A 551 22.19 -15.28 -24.63
N GLY A 552 22.90 -15.25 -23.52
CA GLY A 552 24.11 -14.46 -23.31
C GLY A 552 24.03 -13.44 -22.18
N ARG A 553 25.20 -13.02 -21.71
CA ARG A 553 25.38 -12.11 -20.57
C ARG A 553 24.73 -10.74 -20.79
N LYS A 554 24.66 -10.27 -22.04
CA LYS A 554 24.04 -8.99 -22.41
C LYS A 554 22.56 -8.98 -22.06
N TYR A 555 21.84 -10.04 -22.39
CA TYR A 555 20.38 -10.13 -22.20
C TYR A 555 20.00 -10.36 -20.73
N ARG A 556 20.75 -11.19 -20.01
CA ARG A 556 20.57 -11.34 -18.55
C ARG A 556 20.74 -10.02 -17.81
N LYS A 557 21.81 -9.28 -18.13
CA LYS A 557 22.05 -7.94 -17.57
C LYS A 557 21.02 -6.89 -17.99
N LEU A 558 20.37 -7.05 -19.15
CA LEU A 558 19.31 -6.16 -19.60
C LEU A 558 18.14 -6.18 -18.64
N VAL A 559 17.63 -7.38 -18.33
CA VAL A 559 16.48 -7.55 -17.43
C VAL A 559 16.80 -7.00 -16.04
N GLU A 560 17.94 -7.37 -15.47
CA GLU A 560 18.40 -6.87 -14.17
C GLU A 560 18.50 -5.34 -14.15
N LYS A 561 19.06 -4.72 -15.19
CA LYS A 561 19.20 -3.27 -15.27
C LYS A 561 17.87 -2.54 -15.41
N ALA A 562 16.94 -3.08 -16.21
CA ALA A 562 15.61 -2.51 -16.36
C ALA A 562 14.86 -2.53 -15.02
N GLN A 563 14.92 -3.65 -14.30
CA GLN A 563 14.31 -3.77 -12.97
C GLN A 563 14.96 -2.82 -11.94
N HIS A 564 16.29 -2.71 -11.92
CA HIS A 564 16.98 -1.75 -11.07
C HIS A 564 16.61 -0.29 -11.39
N ALA A 565 16.41 0.05 -12.65
CA ALA A 565 15.96 1.38 -13.04
C ALA A 565 14.53 1.64 -12.58
N SER A 566 13.65 0.65 -12.66
CA SER A 566 12.28 0.70 -12.13
C SER A 566 12.28 0.91 -10.60
N ASP A 567 13.03 0.10 -9.86
CA ASP A 567 13.19 0.24 -8.40
C ASP A 567 13.70 1.65 -8.02
N SER A 568 14.68 2.16 -8.78
CA SER A 568 15.25 3.50 -8.54
C SER A 568 14.24 4.61 -8.80
N ALA A 569 13.44 4.49 -9.86
CA ALA A 569 12.36 5.44 -10.16
C ALA A 569 11.28 5.44 -9.07
N GLY A 570 10.85 4.26 -8.61
CA GLY A 570 9.92 4.13 -7.49
C GLY A 570 10.45 4.76 -6.20
N ARG A 571 11.73 4.52 -5.87
CA ARG A 571 12.39 5.14 -4.72
C ARG A 571 12.43 6.67 -4.83
N SER A 572 12.75 7.19 -6.02
CA SER A 572 12.77 8.64 -6.25
C SER A 572 11.39 9.26 -6.08
N ALA A 573 10.33 8.61 -6.58
CA ALA A 573 8.94 9.06 -6.40
C ALA A 573 8.55 9.10 -4.92
N ARG A 574 8.84 8.04 -4.15
CA ARG A 574 8.57 8.01 -2.69
C ARG A 574 9.32 9.07 -1.92
N ARG A 575 10.58 9.31 -2.29
CA ARG A 575 11.38 10.38 -1.69
C ARG A 575 10.79 11.75 -1.98
N GLN A 576 10.38 12.02 -3.20
CA GLN A 576 9.74 13.27 -3.58
C GLN A 576 8.42 13.48 -2.82
N THR A 577 7.59 12.44 -2.69
CA THR A 577 6.37 12.48 -1.88
C THR A 577 6.67 12.83 -0.42
N LEU A 578 7.72 12.24 0.16
CA LEU A 578 8.13 12.54 1.54
C LEU A 578 8.63 13.98 1.70
N GLU A 579 9.50 14.45 0.80
CA GLU A 579 10.04 15.83 0.82
C GLU A 579 8.91 16.87 0.68
N TYR A 580 7.91 16.58 -0.17
CA TYR A 580 6.73 17.44 -0.32
C TYR A 580 5.85 17.43 0.94
N ALA A 581 5.70 16.25 1.56
CA ALA A 581 4.90 16.11 2.77
C ALA A 581 5.56 16.77 4.00
N GLU A 582 6.88 16.96 4.02
CA GLU A 582 7.59 17.44 5.21
C GLU A 582 7.19 18.87 5.60
N SER A 583 7.07 19.77 4.62
CA SER A 583 6.57 21.14 4.88
C SER A 583 5.12 21.15 5.34
N MET A 584 4.28 20.28 4.76
CA MET A 584 2.88 20.11 5.17
C MET A 584 2.76 19.51 6.58
N ASN A 585 3.67 18.60 6.95
CA ASN A 585 3.71 17.99 8.28
C ASN A 585 3.94 19.05 9.37
N ILE A 586 4.91 19.97 9.16
CA ILE A 586 5.19 21.05 10.10
C ILE A 586 3.95 21.92 10.30
N GLN A 587 3.29 22.33 9.22
CA GLN A 587 2.07 23.14 9.29
C GLN A 587 0.92 22.38 9.98
N ARG A 588 0.72 21.13 9.64
CA ARG A 588 -0.28 20.26 10.26
C ARG A 588 -0.06 20.14 11.76
N ASP A 589 1.16 19.84 12.19
CA ASP A 589 1.51 19.67 13.60
C ASP A 589 1.27 20.96 14.39
N MET A 590 1.54 22.12 13.81
CA MET A 590 1.23 23.42 14.43
C MET A 590 -0.28 23.59 14.59
N VAL A 591 -1.05 23.37 13.54
CA VAL A 591 -2.52 23.51 13.55
C VAL A 591 -3.17 22.53 14.51
N TYR A 592 -2.74 21.26 14.49
CA TYR A 592 -3.30 20.22 15.35
C TYR A 592 -2.98 20.47 16.83
N LYS A 593 -1.76 20.88 17.16
CA LYS A 593 -1.40 21.26 18.55
C LYS A 593 -2.21 22.44 19.09
N GLU A 594 -2.42 23.48 18.29
CA GLU A 594 -3.25 24.60 18.69
C GLU A 594 -4.72 24.18 18.87
N ARG A 595 -5.23 23.38 17.94
CA ARG A 595 -6.58 22.83 18.02
C ARG A 595 -6.78 21.95 19.24
N ASP A 596 -5.85 21.06 19.52
CA ASP A 596 -5.91 20.17 20.68
C ASP A 596 -5.98 20.97 21.99
N ARG A 597 -5.18 22.04 22.11
CA ARG A 597 -5.24 22.95 23.28
C ARG A 597 -6.58 23.63 23.47
N LEU A 598 -7.31 23.87 22.38
CA LEU A 598 -8.67 24.42 22.44
C LEU A 598 -9.70 23.35 22.82
N ILE A 599 -9.53 22.13 22.30
CA ILE A 599 -10.44 20.99 22.55
C ILE A 599 -10.31 20.49 24.00
N ASP A 600 -9.07 20.39 24.52
CA ASP A 600 -8.80 19.92 25.89
C ASP A 600 -9.00 21.01 26.97
N GLY A 601 -9.37 22.24 26.56
CA GLY A 601 -9.61 23.37 27.48
C GLY A 601 -8.34 23.95 28.11
N SER A 602 -7.13 23.54 27.67
CA SER A 602 -5.86 24.08 28.17
C SER A 602 -5.58 25.50 27.68
N ARG A 603 -6.36 25.98 26.71
CA ARG A 603 -6.33 27.35 26.19
C ARG A 603 -7.74 27.93 26.13
N ASP A 604 -7.90 29.15 26.66
CA ASP A 604 -9.17 29.84 26.63
C ASP A 604 -9.54 30.27 25.20
N LEU A 605 -10.73 29.89 24.75
CA LEU A 605 -11.26 30.26 23.44
C LEU A 605 -11.40 31.76 23.27
N GLU A 606 -11.83 32.48 24.34
CA GLU A 606 -11.99 33.93 24.32
C GLU A 606 -10.67 34.64 24.07
N ASP A 607 -9.59 34.22 24.74
CA ASP A 607 -8.24 34.76 24.55
C ASP A 607 -7.71 34.54 23.11
N VAL A 608 -8.07 33.43 22.48
CA VAL A 608 -7.71 33.16 21.08
C VAL A 608 -8.49 34.04 20.12
N VAL A 609 -9.79 34.19 20.33
CA VAL A 609 -10.66 35.05 19.51
C VAL A 609 -10.22 36.50 19.62
N GLU A 610 -9.94 36.98 20.83
CA GLU A 610 -9.42 38.34 21.03
C GLU A 610 -8.11 38.59 20.29
N LYS A 611 -7.14 37.64 20.33
CA LYS A 611 -5.87 37.75 19.61
C LYS A 611 -6.05 37.75 18.09
N ILE A 612 -6.98 36.95 17.57
CA ILE A 612 -7.29 36.92 16.13
C ILE A 612 -7.91 38.28 15.72
N ILE A 613 -8.85 38.77 16.47
CA ILE A 613 -9.49 40.06 16.21
C ILE A 613 -8.46 41.21 16.29
N ALA A 614 -7.61 41.22 17.32
CA ALA A 614 -6.56 42.22 17.47
C ALA A 614 -5.54 42.17 16.31
N SER A 615 -5.15 40.95 15.88
CA SER A 615 -4.26 40.77 14.73
C SER A 615 -4.90 41.28 13.44
N TYR A 616 -6.16 40.95 13.20
CA TYR A 616 -6.90 41.41 12.03
C TYR A 616 -7.07 42.93 12.02
N ILE A 617 -7.43 43.53 13.14
CA ILE A 617 -7.49 45.00 13.30
C ILE A 617 -6.12 45.62 13.02
N GLY A 618 -5.03 45.02 13.55
CA GLY A 618 -3.65 45.45 13.29
C GLY A 618 -3.28 45.40 11.81
N GLN A 619 -3.69 44.37 11.07
CA GLN A 619 -3.46 44.27 9.63
C GLN A 619 -4.25 45.31 8.84
N VAL A 620 -5.53 45.52 9.20
CA VAL A 620 -6.40 46.51 8.56
C VAL A 620 -5.88 47.93 8.82
N THR A 621 -5.46 48.24 10.05
CA THR A 621 -4.94 49.55 10.40
C THR A 621 -3.54 49.84 9.88
N SER A 622 -2.72 48.80 9.63
CA SER A 622 -1.42 48.95 8.99
C SER A 622 -1.51 49.08 7.45
N SER A 623 -2.64 48.73 6.87
CA SER A 623 -2.92 49.02 5.46
C SER A 623 -3.12 50.52 5.30
N SER A 624 -2.37 51.16 4.39
CA SER A 624 -2.52 52.61 4.14
C SER A 624 -3.82 52.87 3.41
N TYR A 625 -4.86 53.23 4.18
CA TYR A 625 -6.08 53.80 3.61
C TYR A 625 -5.80 55.23 3.21
N GLU A 626 -6.06 55.57 1.96
CA GLU A 626 -5.85 56.90 1.41
C GLU A 626 -6.75 57.98 2.07
N SER A 627 -7.85 57.59 2.70
CA SER A 627 -8.73 58.50 3.42
C SER A 627 -9.42 57.86 4.63
N ARG A 628 -9.81 58.67 5.62
CA ARG A 628 -10.58 58.25 6.78
C ARG A 628 -11.96 57.67 6.37
N GLU A 629 -12.51 58.15 5.27
CA GLU A 629 -13.79 57.69 4.72
C GLU A 629 -13.70 56.25 4.17
N LEU A 630 -12.59 55.87 3.50
CA LEU A 630 -12.36 54.51 3.03
C LEU A 630 -12.21 53.54 4.20
N LEU A 631 -11.48 53.93 5.25
CA LEU A 631 -11.36 53.14 6.46
C LEU A 631 -12.73 52.95 7.14
N PHE A 632 -13.53 54.02 7.22
CA PHE A 632 -14.89 53.96 7.80
C PHE A 632 -15.78 53.03 6.98
N HIS A 633 -15.76 53.17 5.66
CA HIS A 633 -16.51 52.28 4.76
C HIS A 633 -16.10 50.81 4.95
N PHE A 634 -14.81 50.53 5.06
CA PHE A 634 -14.31 49.18 5.32
C PHE A 634 -14.84 48.64 6.65
N ILE A 635 -14.76 49.41 7.73
CA ILE A 635 -15.22 49.02 9.07
C ILE A 635 -16.72 48.71 9.06
N VAL A 636 -17.54 49.61 8.49
CA VAL A 636 -19.00 49.43 8.43
C VAL A 636 -19.39 48.22 7.58
N THR A 637 -18.67 47.99 6.49
CA THR A 637 -18.99 46.91 5.57
C THR A 637 -18.52 45.52 6.07
N ASN A 638 -17.37 45.46 6.76
CA ASN A 638 -16.73 44.19 7.09
C ASN A 638 -16.72 43.83 8.58
N ILE A 639 -16.88 44.80 9.47
CA ILE A 639 -16.79 44.58 10.93
C ILE A 639 -18.13 44.81 11.61
N SER A 640 -18.70 46.03 11.53
CA SER A 640 -19.98 46.34 12.14
C SER A 640 -20.64 47.58 11.53
N PHE A 641 -21.89 47.45 11.12
CA PHE A 641 -22.74 48.56 10.65
C PHE A 641 -23.27 49.47 11.78
N HIS A 642 -23.05 49.10 13.04
CA HIS A 642 -23.47 49.90 14.18
C HIS A 642 -22.50 51.05 14.51
N ILE A 643 -21.32 51.07 13.92
CA ILE A 643 -20.34 52.15 14.12
C ILE A 643 -20.78 53.35 13.29
N LYS A 644 -21.09 54.44 13.96
CA LYS A 644 -21.57 55.68 13.30
C LYS A 644 -20.46 56.68 12.99
N GLU A 645 -19.35 56.61 13.69
CA GLU A 645 -18.20 57.49 13.51
C GLU A 645 -16.89 56.75 13.79
N VAL A 646 -15.83 57.07 13.05
CA VAL A 646 -14.47 56.62 13.37
C VAL A 646 -13.85 57.66 14.28
N PRO A 647 -13.35 57.27 15.47
CA PRO A 647 -12.75 58.20 16.42
C PRO A 647 -11.56 58.98 15.85
#